data_44770ac42c3efcb142a2090e53e2cc02
#
_entry.id   44770ac42c3efcb142a2090e53e2cc02
#
_cell.length_a   1.000
_cell.length_b   1.000
_cell.length_c   1.000
_cell.angle_alpha   90.00
_cell.angle_beta   90.00
_cell.angle_gamma   90.00
#
_symmetry.space_group_name_H-M   'P 1'
#
loop_
_entity.id
_entity.type
_entity.pdbx_description
1 polymer ?
#
loop_
_entity_poly.entity_id
_entity_poly.type
_entity_poly.pdbx_seq_one_letter_code
_entity_poly.pdbx_strand_id
1 'polypeptide(L)'
;MSEKSRTLADLPIGQSGYVRIVNGDGCRRRRIIDMGITPGTEIKIIKAAPMGDPIEIAMRGYSLSLRREDAQRIELLTDGEAKELREKAVLSARNLELKAKGSLTHSADEDAPYHRRAAMITEIMLKGRCKPGSCSGCREEGVCPICEKNGTQEGHDGKEKVRLALVGNPNSGKTTLFNAMTGSREYVGNWPGVTVEKKEGKVKDTGLYTYGHDMTLVDLPGIYSLSPYSMEEIVARKYITVEKPDAIINIVDATNLERNLYLTVQLMELERPMIIALNMMDEVEKRGDEIDVHKLSLELGVPVVPISARSGQGVEKLINGIQGVINAAHAEFHEGFNIEPDDIYNGYTHALHHQIGDLVGKYAEQAGLPLHWAEMKLMEGDGETIKELALPEDVQQRVDKIVKEYSDSAPLGDSESMIADARYKYVTRVCAASLRRGHPIDQLTTSDKIDRVLTNKYLALPIFIGIMLLIFALTFGTVGAWLSELVSIFMDDVLTPYVRAALENAGAMEWLTSLICDGIITGVGGVLTFLPQIAILFFFLSILDDSGYMSRIAFIMDKPMRRFGLSGKSFIPLLMGFGCTVPAAMGTRTMENEKDKRMTILLLPFMSCSAKLPVYGLMAGAFFAKGRALVILSLYLIGIIVGILSGYLFRKTIFKDNDAAFMIELPTYRLPAAKNVFTHVWERVSHFIEKAGTIIFAMSVVLWFLQSFDLSFNMVQSAETSILGRLGSFIAPVFSPMGYGCWQAAVALLTGIIAKEAVVSSLAMFCGFSLSAGGGAVQSALSGIFTPRSAYAFLVFVLLYTPCMAAVATIRRELGSRKWTAFAVCYQILIAYVMSFIVYTVCGLFMV
;
A
#
# COMPACT_ATOMS: atom_id res chain seq x y z
N MET A 1 -19.58 45.19 5.91
CA MET A 1 -19.71 43.78 6.27
C MET A 1 -18.83 43.01 5.30
N SER A 2 -17.68 42.47 5.70
CA SER A 2 -16.84 41.67 4.81
C SER A 2 -17.65 40.43 4.41
N GLU A 3 -17.88 40.20 3.13
CA GLU A 3 -18.41 38.93 2.62
C GLU A 3 -17.50 37.84 3.16
N LYS A 4 -18.08 36.95 3.96
CA LYS A 4 -17.37 35.76 4.42
C LYS A 4 -16.90 35.01 3.19
N SER A 5 -15.58 34.81 3.03
CA SER A 5 -15.01 34.03 1.94
C SER A 5 -15.65 32.64 1.96
N ARG A 6 -16.24 32.25 0.84
CA ARG A 6 -16.90 30.96 0.65
C ARG A 6 -15.81 29.89 0.47
N THR A 7 -15.86 28.83 1.29
CA THR A 7 -14.93 27.71 1.17
C THR A 7 -15.50 26.56 0.31
N LEU A 8 -14.64 25.68 -0.16
CA LEU A 8 -15.08 24.48 -0.90
C LEU A 8 -16.01 23.58 -0.05
N ALA A 9 -15.85 23.58 1.28
CA ALA A 9 -16.72 22.83 2.19
C ALA A 9 -18.18 23.34 2.22
N ASP A 10 -18.41 24.61 1.84
CA ASP A 10 -19.72 25.27 1.84
C ASP A 10 -20.46 25.05 0.50
N LEU A 11 -19.79 24.51 -0.52
CA LEU A 11 -20.38 24.28 -1.84
C LEU A 11 -21.35 23.10 -1.80
N PRO A 12 -22.58 23.23 -2.33
CA PRO A 12 -23.54 22.13 -2.45
C PRO A 12 -23.08 21.05 -3.43
N ILE A 13 -23.55 19.81 -3.22
CA ILE A 13 -23.31 18.70 -4.14
C ILE A 13 -23.89 19.04 -5.53
N GLY A 14 -23.09 18.82 -6.58
CA GLY A 14 -23.43 19.09 -7.97
C GLY A 14 -23.05 20.49 -8.46
N GLN A 15 -22.63 21.41 -7.57
CA GLN A 15 -22.18 22.74 -7.94
C GLN A 15 -20.66 22.80 -8.19
N SER A 16 -20.24 23.72 -9.04
CA SER A 16 -18.84 24.04 -9.31
C SER A 16 -18.44 25.37 -8.68
N GLY A 17 -17.15 25.50 -8.32
CA GLY A 17 -16.53 26.73 -7.87
C GLY A 17 -15.09 26.82 -8.37
N TYR A 18 -14.53 28.01 -8.41
CA TYR A 18 -13.14 28.27 -8.79
C TYR A 18 -12.29 28.53 -7.56
N VAL A 19 -11.15 27.87 -7.47
CA VAL A 19 -10.20 28.06 -6.35
C VAL A 19 -9.62 29.47 -6.40
N ARG A 20 -9.68 30.17 -5.28
CA ARG A 20 -8.99 31.44 -5.07
C ARG A 20 -7.59 31.19 -4.50
N ILE A 21 -7.54 30.50 -3.35
CA ILE A 21 -6.30 30.20 -2.61
C ILE A 21 -6.49 28.95 -1.76
N VAL A 22 -5.40 28.23 -1.54
CA VAL A 22 -5.31 27.10 -0.58
C VAL A 22 -4.60 27.60 0.67
N ASN A 23 -5.32 27.70 1.78
CA ASN A 23 -4.81 28.21 3.04
C ASN A 23 -4.13 27.13 3.89
N GLY A 24 -3.23 27.54 4.78
CA GLY A 24 -2.49 26.70 5.71
C GLY A 24 -1.03 26.56 5.31
N ASP A 25 -0.28 25.84 6.16
CA ASP A 25 1.15 25.67 6.00
C ASP A 25 1.52 24.18 5.97
N GLY A 26 2.73 23.88 5.51
CA GLY A 26 3.38 22.57 5.59
C GLY A 26 2.81 21.51 4.64
N CYS A 27 3.10 20.25 4.96
CA CYS A 27 2.85 19.08 4.09
C CYS A 27 1.41 18.94 3.60
N ARG A 28 0.39 19.34 4.40
CA ARG A 28 -1.02 19.24 3.99
C ARG A 28 -1.36 20.15 2.82
N ARG A 29 -0.93 21.41 2.90
CA ARG A 29 -1.19 22.40 1.87
C ARG A 29 -0.51 22.02 0.57
N ARG A 30 0.77 21.69 0.64
CA ARG A 30 1.56 21.24 -0.53
C ARG A 30 0.90 20.05 -1.24
N ARG A 31 0.50 19.02 -0.47
CA ARG A 31 -0.16 17.84 -1.04
C ARG A 31 -1.47 18.19 -1.76
N ILE A 32 -2.24 19.16 -1.27
CA ILE A 32 -3.45 19.66 -1.94
C ILE A 32 -3.09 20.33 -3.28
N ILE A 33 -2.03 21.14 -3.30
CA ILE A 33 -1.55 21.83 -4.50
C ILE A 33 -0.99 20.84 -5.52
N ASP A 34 -0.16 19.89 -5.11
CA ASP A 34 0.42 18.85 -5.98
C ASP A 34 -0.66 17.94 -6.60
N MET A 35 -1.81 17.81 -5.94
CA MET A 35 -2.97 17.12 -6.50
C MET A 35 -3.78 17.98 -7.50
N GLY A 36 -3.29 19.15 -7.90
CA GLY A 36 -3.90 19.98 -8.92
C GLY A 36 -4.94 20.98 -8.44
N ILE A 37 -5.11 21.14 -7.13
CA ILE A 37 -5.96 22.19 -6.55
C ILE A 37 -5.13 23.47 -6.47
N THR A 38 -4.98 24.14 -7.64
CA THR A 38 -4.24 25.40 -7.79
C THR A 38 -5.21 26.56 -7.99
N PRO A 39 -4.80 27.81 -7.73
CA PRO A 39 -5.63 28.98 -7.98
C PRO A 39 -6.18 29.00 -9.42
N GLY A 40 -7.46 29.30 -9.57
CA GLY A 40 -8.14 29.30 -10.87
C GLY A 40 -8.67 27.95 -11.33
N THR A 41 -8.39 26.84 -10.62
CA THR A 41 -8.91 25.52 -10.97
C THR A 41 -10.42 25.43 -10.70
N GLU A 42 -11.20 24.96 -11.67
CA GLU A 42 -12.62 24.63 -11.46
C GLU A 42 -12.75 23.32 -10.73
N ILE A 43 -13.51 23.31 -9.63
CA ILE A 43 -13.80 22.14 -8.82
C ILE A 43 -15.31 21.96 -8.73
N LYS A 44 -15.79 20.73 -9.02
CA LYS A 44 -17.22 20.36 -8.88
C LYS A 44 -17.35 19.31 -7.79
N ILE A 45 -18.26 19.49 -6.84
CA ILE A 45 -18.57 18.44 -5.84
C ILE A 45 -19.47 17.39 -6.48
N ILE A 46 -19.00 16.16 -6.56
CA ILE A 46 -19.76 15.04 -7.15
C ILE A 46 -20.71 14.45 -6.11
N LYS A 47 -20.16 14.03 -4.96
CA LYS A 47 -20.89 13.37 -3.88
C LYS A 47 -20.16 13.50 -2.55
N ALA A 48 -20.84 13.13 -1.47
CA ALA A 48 -20.22 13.00 -0.15
C ALA A 48 -20.39 11.56 0.35
N ALA A 49 -19.46 11.10 1.19
CA ALA A 49 -19.61 9.82 1.89
C ALA A 49 -20.93 9.78 2.69
N PRO A 50 -21.46 8.59 3.01
CA PRO A 50 -22.78 8.43 3.69
C PRO A 50 -22.92 9.28 4.95
N MET A 51 -21.85 9.55 5.68
CA MET A 51 -21.83 10.40 6.88
C MET A 51 -21.54 11.88 6.57
N GLY A 52 -21.51 12.29 5.29
CA GLY A 52 -21.29 13.66 4.84
C GLY A 52 -19.81 14.09 4.78
N ASP A 53 -18.87 13.20 5.05
CA ASP A 53 -17.43 13.43 5.02
C ASP A 53 -16.70 12.08 4.90
N PRO A 54 -15.70 11.92 3.99
CA PRO A 54 -15.17 12.93 3.04
C PRO A 54 -16.12 13.26 1.88
N ILE A 55 -15.74 14.30 1.11
CA ILE A 55 -16.41 14.69 -0.13
C ILE A 55 -15.59 14.25 -1.34
N GLU A 56 -16.25 13.84 -2.40
CA GLU A 56 -15.62 13.57 -3.70
C GLU A 56 -15.81 14.79 -4.63
N ILE A 57 -14.71 15.23 -5.19
CA ILE A 57 -14.63 16.38 -6.08
C ILE A 57 -14.13 15.94 -7.46
N ALA A 58 -14.63 16.59 -8.52
CA ALA A 58 -14.09 16.48 -9.88
C ALA A 58 -13.34 17.74 -10.25
N MET A 59 -12.19 17.57 -10.87
CA MET A 59 -11.37 18.64 -11.42
C MET A 59 -10.46 18.08 -12.49
N ARG A 60 -10.06 18.89 -13.49
CA ARG A 60 -9.07 18.52 -14.52
C ARG A 60 -9.28 17.11 -15.12
N GLY A 61 -10.53 16.63 -15.17
CA GLY A 61 -10.88 15.33 -15.78
C GLY A 61 -10.67 14.08 -14.93
N TYR A 62 -10.37 14.23 -13.63
CA TYR A 62 -10.32 13.14 -12.66
C TYR A 62 -11.08 13.47 -11.38
N SER A 63 -11.35 12.47 -10.54
CA SER A 63 -12.00 12.66 -9.25
C SER A 63 -11.06 12.38 -8.08
N LEU A 64 -11.26 13.11 -6.99
CA LEU A 64 -10.46 13.05 -5.77
C LEU A 64 -11.37 13.13 -4.56
N SER A 65 -11.11 12.31 -3.55
CA SER A 65 -11.81 12.39 -2.26
C SER A 65 -11.02 13.21 -1.26
N LEU A 66 -11.66 14.23 -0.71
CA LEU A 66 -11.06 15.21 0.21
C LEU A 66 -11.88 15.29 1.49
N ARG A 67 -11.22 15.42 2.65
CA ARG A 67 -11.91 15.69 3.91
C ARG A 67 -12.49 17.09 3.94
N ARG A 68 -13.63 17.26 4.63
CA ARG A 68 -14.21 18.58 4.80
C ARG A 68 -13.29 19.57 5.53
N GLU A 69 -12.46 19.09 6.45
CA GLU A 69 -11.44 19.92 7.12
C GLU A 69 -10.42 20.49 6.13
N ASP A 70 -10.02 19.69 5.13
CA ASP A 70 -9.10 20.13 4.07
C ASP A 70 -9.85 21.03 3.06
N ALA A 71 -11.11 20.71 2.77
CA ALA A 71 -11.97 21.55 1.92
C ALA A 71 -12.26 22.92 2.53
N GLN A 72 -12.28 23.08 3.85
CA GLN A 72 -12.39 24.37 4.55
C GLN A 72 -11.18 25.28 4.34
N ARG A 73 -10.02 24.72 3.96
CA ARG A 73 -8.81 25.49 3.67
C ARG A 73 -8.79 26.05 2.26
N ILE A 74 -9.68 25.58 1.39
CA ILE A 74 -9.76 25.99 -0.01
C ILE A 74 -10.81 27.09 -0.13
N GLU A 75 -10.35 28.33 -0.30
CA GLU A 75 -11.23 29.47 -0.56
C GLU A 75 -11.60 29.53 -2.04
N LEU A 76 -12.84 29.87 -2.29
CA LEU A 76 -13.38 29.99 -3.65
C LEU A 76 -13.50 31.46 -4.06
N LEU A 77 -13.35 31.71 -5.36
CA LEU A 77 -13.65 32.99 -5.96
C LEU A 77 -15.12 33.35 -5.81
N THR A 78 -15.43 34.63 -5.70
CA THR A 78 -16.81 35.13 -5.75
C THR A 78 -17.41 34.92 -7.15
N ASP A 79 -18.73 34.91 -7.26
CA ASP A 79 -19.40 34.68 -8.55
C ASP A 79 -19.02 35.72 -9.61
N GLY A 80 -18.69 36.94 -9.18
CA GLY A 80 -18.21 38.01 -10.07
C GLY A 80 -16.80 37.74 -10.59
N GLU A 81 -15.86 37.45 -9.73
CA GLU A 81 -14.47 37.08 -10.05
C GLU A 81 -14.41 35.82 -10.93
N ALA A 82 -15.25 34.84 -10.63
CA ALA A 82 -15.35 33.58 -11.38
C ALA A 82 -15.86 33.82 -12.82
N LYS A 83 -16.80 34.79 -13.01
CA LYS A 83 -17.30 35.17 -14.32
C LYS A 83 -16.21 35.83 -15.16
N GLU A 84 -15.47 36.76 -14.59
CA GLU A 84 -14.33 37.43 -15.26
C GLU A 84 -13.25 36.40 -15.64
N LEU A 85 -12.95 35.45 -14.79
CA LEU A 85 -11.98 34.38 -15.07
C LEU A 85 -12.46 33.48 -16.23
N ARG A 86 -13.76 33.14 -16.27
CA ARG A 86 -14.37 32.35 -17.37
C ARG A 86 -14.29 33.11 -18.69
N GLU A 87 -14.60 34.38 -18.69
CA GLU A 87 -14.52 35.22 -19.90
C GLU A 87 -13.08 35.30 -20.45
N LYS A 88 -12.10 35.47 -19.54
CA LYS A 88 -10.67 35.46 -19.92
C LYS A 88 -10.22 34.07 -20.43
N ALA A 89 -10.69 32.96 -19.80
CA ALA A 89 -10.37 31.61 -20.24
C ALA A 89 -10.97 31.28 -21.61
N VAL A 90 -12.21 31.71 -21.90
CA VAL A 90 -12.87 31.54 -23.21
C VAL A 90 -12.13 32.33 -24.30
N LEU A 91 -11.70 33.56 -24.00
CA LEU A 91 -10.89 34.37 -24.91
C LEU A 91 -9.52 33.73 -25.20
N SER A 92 -8.88 33.18 -24.18
CA SER A 92 -7.60 32.49 -24.32
C SER A 92 -7.75 31.18 -25.14
N ALA A 93 -8.78 30.36 -24.86
CA ALA A 93 -9.09 29.17 -25.65
C ALA A 93 -9.37 29.48 -27.12
N ARG A 94 -10.15 30.55 -27.39
CA ARG A 94 -10.45 31.00 -28.73
C ARG A 94 -9.19 31.53 -29.47
N ASN A 95 -8.28 32.17 -28.74
CA ASN A 95 -7.01 32.60 -29.28
C ASN A 95 -6.08 31.42 -29.59
N LEU A 96 -6.10 30.38 -28.77
CA LEU A 96 -5.39 29.12 -29.02
C LEU A 96 -5.97 28.37 -30.23
N GLU A 97 -7.30 28.30 -30.37
CA GLU A 97 -7.94 27.72 -31.55
C GLU A 97 -7.63 28.51 -32.83
N LEU A 98 -7.60 29.85 -32.74
CA LEU A 98 -7.25 30.75 -33.87
C LEU A 98 -5.76 30.57 -34.23
N LYS A 99 -4.87 30.45 -33.24
CA LYS A 99 -3.46 30.12 -33.49
C LYS A 99 -3.31 28.74 -34.11
N ALA A 100 -4.01 27.70 -33.59
CA ALA A 100 -4.00 26.37 -34.18
C ALA A 100 -4.55 26.29 -35.59
N LYS A 101 -5.56 27.10 -35.93
CA LYS A 101 -6.07 27.26 -37.31
C LYS A 101 -5.19 28.16 -38.20
N GLY A 102 -4.49 29.10 -37.61
CA GLY A 102 -3.51 29.97 -38.32
C GLY A 102 -2.18 29.31 -38.57
N SER A 103 -1.82 28.25 -37.82
CA SER A 103 -0.55 27.51 -37.94
C SER A 103 -0.44 26.64 -39.18
N LEU A 104 -1.46 26.57 -40.03
CA LEU A 104 -1.34 26.02 -41.39
C LEU A 104 -0.54 26.91 -42.36
N THR A 105 -0.01 28.04 -41.87
CA THR A 105 0.81 28.95 -42.65
C THR A 105 2.08 29.42 -41.93
N HIS A 106 2.66 28.56 -41.05
CA HIS A 106 3.89 28.90 -40.34
C HIS A 106 5.12 28.86 -41.28
N SER A 107 6.04 29.81 -41.09
CA SER A 107 7.33 29.86 -41.73
C SER A 107 8.21 28.67 -41.29
N ALA A 108 9.01 28.15 -42.21
CA ALA A 108 9.86 26.95 -41.99
C ALA A 108 10.85 27.05 -40.82
N ASP A 109 11.03 28.20 -40.19
CA ASP A 109 11.93 28.42 -39.06
C ASP A 109 11.27 28.16 -37.69
N GLU A 110 9.94 28.30 -37.52
CA GLU A 110 9.24 28.01 -36.26
C GLU A 110 9.01 26.53 -36.02
N ASP A 111 9.01 25.70 -37.08
CA ASP A 111 8.86 24.24 -37.00
C ASP A 111 10.20 23.50 -36.75
N ALA A 112 11.33 24.20 -36.82
CA ALA A 112 12.65 23.58 -36.68
C ALA A 112 12.88 22.82 -35.38
N PRO A 113 12.46 23.29 -34.20
CA PRO A 113 12.58 22.53 -32.95
C PRO A 113 11.73 21.24 -32.94
N TYR A 114 10.52 21.34 -33.48
CA TYR A 114 9.57 20.21 -33.57
C TYR A 114 10.10 19.11 -34.50
N HIS A 115 10.63 19.46 -35.66
CA HIS A 115 11.22 18.52 -36.61
C HIS A 115 12.50 17.88 -36.05
N ARG A 116 13.33 18.60 -35.30
CA ARG A 116 14.51 18.05 -34.62
C ARG A 116 14.10 17.04 -33.56
N ARG A 117 13.10 17.35 -32.70
CA ARG A 117 12.56 16.42 -31.70
C ARG A 117 11.98 15.16 -32.36
N ALA A 118 11.23 15.30 -33.47
CA ALA A 118 10.67 14.18 -34.21
C ALA A 118 11.74 13.24 -34.76
N ALA A 119 12.76 13.82 -35.39
CA ALA A 119 13.89 13.06 -35.93
C ALA A 119 14.63 12.29 -34.83
N MET A 120 14.92 12.96 -33.71
CA MET A 120 15.61 12.40 -32.57
C MET A 120 14.83 11.26 -31.91
N ILE A 121 13.53 11.44 -31.60
CA ILE A 121 12.69 10.39 -31.02
C ILE A 121 12.62 9.18 -31.95
N THR A 122 12.47 9.42 -33.26
CA THR A 122 12.46 8.37 -34.27
C THR A 122 13.81 7.62 -34.30
N GLU A 123 14.93 8.36 -34.24
CA GLU A 123 16.28 7.79 -34.21
C GLU A 123 16.52 6.94 -32.96
N ILE A 124 16.11 7.43 -31.77
CA ILE A 124 16.19 6.68 -30.51
C ILE A 124 15.43 5.36 -30.60
N MET A 125 14.19 5.39 -31.12
CA MET A 125 13.35 4.21 -31.26
C MET A 125 13.90 3.23 -32.33
N LEU A 126 14.58 3.73 -33.34
CA LEU A 126 15.25 2.92 -34.38
C LEU A 126 16.57 2.32 -33.87
N LYS A 127 17.37 3.07 -33.11
CA LYS A 127 18.66 2.59 -32.55
C LYS A 127 18.46 1.39 -31.60
N GLY A 128 17.32 1.26 -30.93
CA GLY A 128 16.96 0.08 -30.16
C GLY A 128 16.76 -1.19 -31.01
N ARG A 129 16.69 -1.08 -32.33
CA ARG A 129 16.49 -2.22 -33.29
C ARG A 129 17.73 -2.62 -34.06
N CYS A 130 18.83 -1.86 -34.02
CA CYS A 130 20.02 -2.14 -34.81
C CYS A 130 20.76 -3.38 -34.32
N LYS A 131 20.85 -4.41 -35.15
CA LYS A 131 21.86 -5.48 -35.00
C LYS A 131 23.18 -4.96 -35.57
N PRO A 132 24.34 -5.21 -34.91
CA PRO A 132 25.63 -4.92 -35.48
C PRO A 132 25.74 -5.50 -36.89
N GLY A 133 26.08 -4.67 -37.89
CA GLY A 133 26.23 -5.09 -39.30
C GLY A 133 24.94 -5.19 -40.11
N SER A 134 23.76 -4.84 -39.59
CA SER A 134 22.47 -4.98 -40.31
C SER A 134 21.78 -3.67 -40.69
N CYS A 135 22.29 -2.51 -40.27
CA CYS A 135 21.70 -1.22 -40.64
C CYS A 135 22.24 -0.72 -42.00
N SER A 136 21.40 0.06 -42.71
CA SER A 136 21.76 0.64 -44.01
C SER A 136 23.02 1.54 -43.95
N GLY A 137 23.21 2.28 -42.86
CA GLY A 137 24.41 3.09 -42.62
C GLY A 137 25.70 2.29 -42.43
N CYS A 138 25.65 1.02 -42.01
CA CYS A 138 26.81 0.12 -41.97
C CYS A 138 27.16 -0.43 -43.35
N ARG A 139 26.26 -0.36 -44.34
CA ARG A 139 26.48 -0.89 -45.69
C ARG A 139 27.06 0.13 -46.67
N GLU A 140 26.76 1.42 -46.48
CA GLU A 140 27.13 2.44 -47.51
C GLU A 140 28.37 3.26 -47.13
N GLU A 141 28.70 3.47 -45.84
CA GLU A 141 29.84 4.31 -45.42
C GLU A 141 30.86 3.62 -44.50
N GLY A 142 30.79 2.30 -44.36
CA GLY A 142 31.85 1.47 -43.76
C GLY A 142 31.96 1.51 -42.24
N VAL A 143 31.47 2.55 -41.53
CA VAL A 143 31.61 2.65 -40.06
C VAL A 143 30.46 3.40 -39.44
N CYS A 144 29.61 2.71 -38.68
CA CYS A 144 28.65 3.31 -37.80
C CYS A 144 29.32 3.65 -36.44
N PRO A 145 29.29 4.90 -35.98
CA PRO A 145 29.96 5.27 -34.73
C PRO A 145 29.53 4.43 -33.51
N ILE A 146 28.34 3.85 -33.54
CA ILE A 146 27.81 2.92 -32.52
C ILE A 146 28.39 1.51 -32.69
N CYS A 147 28.60 1.04 -33.93
CA CYS A 147 29.21 -0.25 -34.22
C CYS A 147 30.72 -0.20 -33.97
N GLU A 148 31.40 0.93 -34.20
CA GLU A 148 32.82 1.12 -33.97
C GLU A 148 33.17 1.07 -32.49
N LYS A 149 32.43 1.74 -31.60
CA LYS A 149 32.61 1.64 -30.15
C LYS A 149 32.33 0.23 -29.61
N ASN A 150 31.39 -0.51 -30.20
CA ASN A 150 31.03 -1.85 -29.74
C ASN A 150 31.75 -2.99 -30.47
N GLY A 151 32.45 -2.72 -31.58
CA GLY A 151 33.07 -3.74 -32.47
C GLY A 151 34.55 -4.01 -32.21
N THR A 152 35.25 -3.25 -31.38
CA THR A 152 36.70 -3.41 -31.15
C THR A 152 37.08 -4.01 -29.80
N GLN A 153 36.12 -4.54 -29.05
CA GLN A 153 36.38 -5.33 -27.84
C GLN A 153 35.96 -6.79 -28.03
N GLU A 154 36.63 -7.49 -28.93
CA GLU A 154 36.81 -8.95 -28.81
C GLU A 154 37.62 -9.21 -27.53
N GLY A 155 36.95 -9.65 -26.45
CA GLY A 155 37.66 -10.17 -25.29
C GLY A 155 37.21 -9.73 -23.90
N HIS A 156 36.08 -9.07 -23.72
CA HIS A 156 35.53 -8.87 -22.34
C HIS A 156 34.19 -9.59 -22.16
N ASP A 157 34.25 -10.64 -21.34
CA ASP A 157 33.14 -11.48 -20.85
C ASP A 157 32.20 -10.72 -19.85
N GLY A 158 32.17 -9.39 -19.89
CA GLY A 158 31.42 -8.51 -18.99
C GLY A 158 30.35 -7.70 -19.72
N LYS A 159 29.09 -8.19 -19.72
CA LYS A 159 27.93 -7.33 -20.05
C LYS A 159 27.93 -6.12 -19.14
N GLU A 160 27.80 -4.92 -19.71
CA GLU A 160 27.67 -3.68 -18.91
C GLU A 160 26.40 -3.75 -18.05
N LYS A 161 26.54 -3.46 -16.75
CA LYS A 161 25.44 -3.50 -15.80
C LYS A 161 24.68 -2.18 -15.84
N VAL A 162 23.43 -2.22 -16.24
CA VAL A 162 22.55 -1.06 -16.33
C VAL A 162 21.46 -1.15 -15.27
N ARG A 163 21.26 -0.08 -14.52
CA ARG A 163 20.22 0.05 -13.49
C ARG A 163 19.07 0.91 -14.00
N LEU A 164 17.86 0.34 -14.03
CA LEU A 164 16.64 1.00 -14.45
C LEU A 164 15.76 1.28 -13.25
N ALA A 165 15.20 2.48 -13.17
CA ALA A 165 14.19 2.85 -12.17
C ALA A 165 12.79 2.78 -12.78
N LEU A 166 11.88 2.00 -12.19
CA LEU A 166 10.46 2.02 -12.55
C LEU A 166 9.72 2.98 -11.64
N VAL A 167 9.23 4.09 -12.18
CA VAL A 167 8.57 5.18 -11.48
C VAL A 167 7.14 5.34 -11.99
N GLY A 168 6.23 5.83 -11.16
CA GLY A 168 4.88 6.19 -11.58
C GLY A 168 3.91 6.28 -10.43
N ASN A 169 2.71 6.79 -10.71
CA ASN A 169 1.68 6.98 -9.72
C ASN A 169 1.21 5.65 -9.08
N PRO A 170 0.65 5.69 -7.87
CA PRO A 170 -0.08 4.54 -7.33
C PRO A 170 -1.17 4.10 -8.31
N ASN A 171 -1.39 2.79 -8.43
CA ASN A 171 -2.37 2.17 -9.32
C ASN A 171 -2.14 2.34 -10.83
N SER A 172 -1.02 2.91 -11.27
CA SER A 172 -0.67 3.01 -12.71
C SER A 172 -0.30 1.66 -13.35
N GLY A 173 -0.14 0.59 -12.56
CA GLY A 173 0.21 -0.75 -13.02
C GLY A 173 1.69 -1.09 -12.91
N LYS A 174 2.49 -0.40 -12.05
CA LYS A 174 3.92 -0.64 -11.85
C LYS A 174 4.28 -2.09 -11.60
N THR A 175 3.71 -2.70 -10.56
CA THR A 175 4.00 -4.10 -10.20
C THR A 175 3.63 -5.07 -11.33
N THR A 176 2.55 -4.80 -12.06
CA THR A 176 2.15 -5.61 -13.22
C THR A 176 3.19 -5.52 -14.34
N LEU A 177 3.68 -4.31 -14.64
CA LEU A 177 4.73 -4.10 -15.64
C LEU A 177 6.06 -4.71 -15.18
N PHE A 178 6.44 -4.52 -13.92
CA PHE A 178 7.63 -5.12 -13.32
C PHE A 178 7.63 -6.64 -13.52
N ASN A 179 6.54 -7.33 -13.17
CA ASN A 179 6.40 -8.78 -13.33
C ASN A 179 6.39 -9.21 -14.81
N ALA A 180 5.81 -8.40 -15.69
CA ALA A 180 5.83 -8.67 -17.12
C ALA A 180 7.25 -8.60 -17.70
N MET A 181 8.06 -7.64 -17.27
CA MET A 181 9.44 -7.43 -17.72
C MET A 181 10.44 -8.40 -17.10
N THR A 182 10.29 -8.76 -15.81
CA THR A 182 11.26 -9.59 -15.07
C THR A 182 10.89 -11.08 -15.04
N GLY A 183 9.62 -11.42 -15.32
CA GLY A 183 9.13 -12.81 -15.25
C GLY A 183 8.94 -13.32 -13.84
N SER A 184 8.64 -12.44 -12.90
CA SER A 184 8.44 -12.76 -11.46
C SER A 184 9.71 -13.33 -10.79
N ARG A 185 10.89 -13.07 -11.33
CA ARG A 185 12.18 -13.34 -10.70
C ARG A 185 12.64 -12.09 -9.96
N GLU A 186 12.18 -11.91 -8.73
CA GLU A 186 12.45 -10.72 -7.95
C GLU A 186 13.24 -11.03 -6.67
N TYR A 187 14.12 -10.10 -6.32
CA TYR A 187 14.67 -10.01 -4.98
C TYR A 187 13.85 -8.99 -4.19
N VAL A 188 13.22 -9.45 -3.11
CA VAL A 188 12.40 -8.61 -2.24
C VAL A 188 13.17 -8.32 -0.96
N GLY A 189 13.36 -7.05 -0.66
CA GLY A 189 13.98 -6.56 0.57
C GLY A 189 13.30 -5.28 1.05
N ASN A 190 13.86 -4.62 2.06
CA ASN A 190 13.42 -3.29 2.47
C ASN A 190 14.50 -2.28 2.11
N TRP A 191 14.10 -1.05 1.80
CA TRP A 191 15.03 0.05 1.63
C TRP A 191 15.80 0.29 2.94
N PRO A 192 17.10 0.62 2.88
CA PRO A 192 17.90 0.81 4.07
C PRO A 192 17.31 1.85 5.03
N GLY A 193 17.10 1.44 6.30
CA GLY A 193 16.63 2.33 7.36
C GLY A 193 15.13 2.62 7.38
N VAL A 194 14.34 2.07 6.46
CA VAL A 194 12.88 2.29 6.36
C VAL A 194 12.11 0.97 6.17
N THR A 195 10.81 1.00 6.40
CA THR A 195 9.92 -0.17 6.24
C THR A 195 9.32 -0.29 4.84
N VAL A 196 9.81 0.50 3.88
CA VAL A 196 9.35 0.49 2.49
C VAL A 196 9.98 -0.70 1.76
N GLU A 197 9.18 -1.46 1.05
CA GLU A 197 9.61 -2.65 0.31
C GLU A 197 10.42 -2.25 -0.94
N LYS A 198 11.56 -2.90 -1.15
CA LYS A 198 12.41 -2.76 -2.32
C LYS A 198 12.31 -4.02 -3.17
N LYS A 199 11.98 -3.87 -4.44
CA LYS A 199 11.94 -4.96 -5.41
C LYS A 199 12.94 -4.73 -6.52
N GLU A 200 13.78 -5.70 -6.76
CA GLU A 200 14.76 -5.70 -7.85
C GLU A 200 14.62 -6.97 -8.67
N GLY A 201 14.72 -6.86 -9.98
CA GLY A 201 14.63 -8.01 -10.87
C GLY A 201 15.42 -7.80 -12.15
N LYS A 202 15.93 -8.88 -12.70
CA LYS A 202 16.58 -8.85 -14.02
C LYS A 202 15.53 -8.81 -15.10
N VAL A 203 15.70 -7.92 -16.08
CA VAL A 203 14.85 -7.85 -17.26
C VAL A 203 15.04 -9.13 -18.08
N LYS A 204 13.93 -9.71 -18.56
CA LYS A 204 13.96 -10.92 -19.40
C LYS A 204 14.79 -10.70 -20.66
N ASP A 205 15.66 -11.65 -20.94
CA ASP A 205 16.32 -11.73 -22.22
C ASP A 205 15.32 -12.25 -23.26
N THR A 206 14.90 -11.37 -24.16
CA THR A 206 13.98 -11.73 -25.25
C THR A 206 14.70 -12.34 -26.45
N GLY A 207 16.01 -12.59 -26.33
CA GLY A 207 16.83 -13.23 -27.36
C GLY A 207 17.09 -12.39 -28.62
N LEU A 208 16.28 -11.36 -28.86
CA LEU A 208 16.38 -10.49 -30.02
C LEU A 208 17.12 -9.17 -29.75
N TYR A 209 17.16 -8.69 -28.49
CA TYR A 209 17.46 -7.29 -28.24
C TYR A 209 18.35 -6.95 -27.01
N THR A 210 18.80 -7.93 -26.23
CA THR A 210 19.71 -7.68 -25.09
C THR A 210 21.19 -7.71 -25.50
N TYR A 211 21.52 -6.97 -26.56
CA TYR A 211 22.92 -6.86 -26.98
C TYR A 211 23.68 -5.96 -25.98
N GLY A 212 24.50 -6.58 -25.13
CA GLY A 212 25.58 -5.90 -24.40
C GLY A 212 25.25 -5.47 -22.97
N HIS A 213 24.01 -5.43 -22.51
CA HIS A 213 23.68 -4.93 -21.17
C HIS A 213 22.97 -5.98 -20.28
N ASP A 214 23.40 -6.06 -19.01
CA ASP A 214 22.69 -6.82 -17.96
C ASP A 214 21.78 -5.83 -17.21
N MET A 215 20.53 -5.70 -17.64
CA MET A 215 19.59 -4.71 -17.13
C MET A 215 18.92 -5.18 -15.86
N THR A 216 19.09 -4.43 -14.77
CA THR A 216 18.41 -4.62 -13.49
C THR A 216 17.33 -3.55 -13.32
N LEU A 217 16.08 -3.99 -13.18
CA LEU A 217 14.93 -3.13 -12.93
C LEU A 217 14.69 -3.02 -11.42
N VAL A 218 14.57 -1.80 -10.93
CA VAL A 218 14.23 -1.48 -9.53
C VAL A 218 12.84 -0.86 -9.50
N ASP A 219 11.90 -1.51 -8.82
CA ASP A 219 10.53 -1.00 -8.63
C ASP A 219 10.54 0.02 -7.49
N LEU A 220 10.29 1.28 -7.81
CA LEU A 220 10.16 2.34 -6.81
C LEU A 220 8.73 2.40 -6.27
N PRO A 221 8.54 2.86 -5.01
CA PRO A 221 7.21 3.08 -4.47
C PRO A 221 6.35 3.96 -5.37
N GLY A 222 5.03 3.78 -5.30
CA GLY A 222 4.08 4.64 -6.04
C GLY A 222 4.03 6.02 -5.44
N ILE A 223 4.33 7.04 -6.24
CA ILE A 223 4.39 8.44 -5.80
C ILE A 223 3.55 9.32 -6.72
N TYR A 224 3.03 10.40 -6.18
CA TYR A 224 2.30 11.41 -6.96
C TYR A 224 3.16 12.61 -7.33
N SER A 225 4.17 12.90 -6.52
CA SER A 225 5.13 13.97 -6.74
C SER A 225 6.49 13.59 -6.13
N LEU A 226 7.54 14.33 -6.45
CA LEU A 226 8.87 14.19 -5.84
C LEU A 226 9.03 15.05 -4.58
N SER A 227 7.93 15.58 -4.05
CA SER A 227 7.92 16.32 -2.79
C SER A 227 7.96 15.36 -1.59
N PRO A 228 8.75 15.63 -0.53
CA PRO A 228 9.05 14.67 0.54
C PRO A 228 7.95 14.61 1.61
N TYR A 229 6.73 14.14 1.26
CA TYR A 229 5.60 14.04 2.19
C TYR A 229 5.47 12.69 2.88
N SER A 230 5.80 11.63 2.18
CA SER A 230 5.75 10.26 2.68
C SER A 230 7.13 9.62 2.60
N MET A 231 7.32 8.50 3.32
CA MET A 231 8.57 7.75 3.25
C MET A 231 8.79 7.16 1.85
N GLU A 232 7.73 6.85 1.14
CA GLU A 232 7.75 6.36 -0.24
C GLU A 232 8.31 7.43 -1.19
N GLU A 233 7.86 8.68 -1.07
CA GLU A 233 8.33 9.80 -1.89
C GLU A 233 9.79 10.16 -1.58
N ILE A 234 10.17 10.13 -0.30
CA ILE A 234 11.56 10.35 0.13
C ILE A 234 12.49 9.27 -0.45
N VAL A 235 12.06 8.00 -0.40
CA VAL A 235 12.85 6.87 -0.93
C VAL A 235 13.01 6.98 -2.43
N ALA A 236 11.90 7.20 -3.16
CA ALA A 236 11.92 7.33 -4.61
C ALA A 236 12.81 8.50 -5.06
N ARG A 237 12.65 9.67 -4.43
CA ARG A 237 13.48 10.85 -4.69
C ARG A 237 14.96 10.56 -4.46
N LYS A 238 15.35 10.01 -3.30
CA LYS A 238 16.75 9.70 -2.99
C LYS A 238 17.35 8.70 -3.99
N TYR A 239 16.58 7.70 -4.40
CA TYR A 239 17.07 6.76 -5.40
C TYR A 239 17.39 7.46 -6.72
N ILE A 240 16.52 8.35 -7.20
CA ILE A 240 16.70 9.02 -8.47
C ILE A 240 17.81 10.09 -8.41
N THR A 241 17.88 10.86 -7.30
CA THR A 241 18.84 11.97 -7.16
C THR A 241 20.25 11.52 -6.73
N VAL A 242 20.34 10.56 -5.79
CA VAL A 242 21.61 10.14 -5.17
C VAL A 242 22.18 8.88 -5.83
N GLU A 243 21.37 7.82 -6.00
CA GLU A 243 21.86 6.56 -6.61
C GLU A 243 21.94 6.64 -8.14
N LYS A 244 21.30 7.62 -8.75
CA LYS A 244 21.40 7.99 -10.17
C LYS A 244 21.27 6.79 -11.10
N PRO A 245 20.05 6.24 -11.31
CA PRO A 245 19.86 5.16 -12.26
C PRO A 245 20.22 5.60 -13.69
N ASP A 246 20.64 4.65 -14.52
CA ASP A 246 21.08 4.92 -15.90
C ASP A 246 19.92 5.35 -16.79
N ALA A 247 18.70 4.86 -16.54
CA ALA A 247 17.48 5.36 -17.17
C ALA A 247 16.24 5.18 -16.28
N ILE A 248 15.23 6.00 -16.54
CA ILE A 248 13.92 5.99 -15.86
C ILE A 248 12.85 5.46 -16.81
N ILE A 249 12.07 4.48 -16.34
CA ILE A 249 10.82 4.06 -16.96
C ILE A 249 9.69 4.69 -16.17
N ASN A 250 9.05 5.70 -16.74
CA ASN A 250 7.90 6.33 -16.12
C ASN A 250 6.60 5.68 -16.64
N ILE A 251 5.89 4.97 -15.76
CA ILE A 251 4.62 4.36 -16.12
C ILE A 251 3.47 5.33 -15.84
N VAL A 252 2.73 5.66 -16.89
CA VAL A 252 1.63 6.62 -16.91
C VAL A 252 0.31 5.90 -17.17
N ASP A 253 -0.69 6.11 -16.33
CA ASP A 253 -2.06 5.64 -16.56
C ASP A 253 -2.73 6.53 -17.63
N ALA A 254 -2.92 5.97 -18.81
CA ALA A 254 -3.54 6.66 -19.94
C ALA A 254 -5.00 7.08 -19.69
N THR A 255 -5.68 6.43 -18.75
CA THR A 255 -7.08 6.77 -18.39
C THR A 255 -7.18 8.01 -17.51
N ASN A 256 -6.05 8.43 -16.88
CA ASN A 256 -5.93 9.60 -16.02
C ASN A 256 -4.66 10.41 -16.41
N LEU A 257 -4.53 10.69 -17.70
CA LEU A 257 -3.30 11.21 -18.30
C LEU A 257 -2.83 12.51 -17.62
N GLU A 258 -3.71 13.52 -17.50
CA GLU A 258 -3.38 14.85 -16.98
C GLU A 258 -2.76 14.79 -15.58
N ARG A 259 -3.29 13.94 -14.72
CA ARG A 259 -2.76 13.78 -13.37
C ARG A 259 -1.40 13.07 -13.34
N ASN A 260 -1.23 12.02 -14.15
CA ASN A 260 -0.01 11.25 -14.17
C ASN A 260 1.16 12.04 -14.80
N LEU A 261 0.88 12.93 -15.74
CA LEU A 261 1.88 13.77 -16.36
C LEU A 261 2.48 14.82 -15.41
N TYR A 262 1.83 15.17 -14.31
CA TYR A 262 2.41 16.07 -13.31
C TYR A 262 3.73 15.51 -12.72
N LEU A 263 3.76 14.23 -12.35
CA LEU A 263 4.97 13.54 -11.94
C LEU A 263 5.98 13.46 -13.10
N THR A 264 5.50 13.21 -14.32
CA THR A 264 6.36 13.16 -15.51
C THR A 264 7.15 14.44 -15.69
N VAL A 265 6.49 15.62 -15.56
CA VAL A 265 7.15 16.92 -15.64
C VAL A 265 8.26 17.06 -14.59
N GLN A 266 7.99 16.67 -13.35
CA GLN A 266 9.00 16.71 -12.28
C GLN A 266 10.19 15.76 -12.54
N LEU A 267 9.94 14.59 -13.18
CA LEU A 267 11.01 13.67 -13.56
C LEU A 267 11.86 14.24 -14.72
N MET A 268 11.24 15.00 -15.61
CA MET A 268 11.94 15.67 -16.71
C MET A 268 12.89 16.77 -16.21
N GLU A 269 12.51 17.48 -15.15
CA GLU A 269 13.35 18.48 -14.48
C GLU A 269 14.64 17.90 -13.89
N LEU A 270 14.71 16.58 -13.68
CA LEU A 270 15.91 15.87 -13.20
C LEU A 270 16.91 15.54 -14.31
N GLU A 271 16.59 15.87 -15.56
CA GLU A 271 17.49 15.71 -16.73
C GLU A 271 18.07 14.29 -16.89
N ARG A 272 17.30 13.26 -16.48
CA ARG A 272 17.71 11.87 -16.61
C ARG A 272 17.12 11.22 -17.86
N PRO A 273 17.88 10.32 -18.53
CA PRO A 273 17.35 9.53 -19.64
C PRO A 273 16.06 8.84 -19.22
N MET A 274 14.95 9.09 -19.96
CA MET A 274 13.62 8.62 -19.57
C MET A 274 12.82 8.11 -20.77
N ILE A 275 11.99 7.10 -20.53
CA ILE A 275 10.96 6.62 -21.44
C ILE A 275 9.62 6.54 -20.73
N ILE A 276 8.54 6.88 -21.41
CA ILE A 276 7.19 6.81 -20.88
C ILE A 276 6.53 5.52 -21.36
N ALA A 277 6.12 4.69 -20.39
CA ALA A 277 5.27 3.52 -20.62
C ALA A 277 3.81 3.94 -20.43
N LEU A 278 3.10 4.25 -21.51
CA LEU A 278 1.70 4.68 -21.49
C LEU A 278 0.80 3.45 -21.34
N ASN A 279 0.38 3.17 -20.11
CA ASN A 279 -0.32 1.94 -19.74
C ASN A 279 -1.84 2.08 -19.79
N MET A 280 -2.54 0.94 -19.77
CA MET A 280 -4.01 0.85 -19.81
C MET A 280 -4.63 1.31 -21.15
N MET A 281 -3.91 1.16 -22.25
CA MET A 281 -4.42 1.53 -23.57
C MET A 281 -5.67 0.72 -23.97
N ASP A 282 -5.77 -0.53 -23.49
CA ASP A 282 -6.98 -1.35 -23.64
C ASP A 282 -8.22 -0.76 -22.93
N GLU A 283 -8.05 0.02 -21.90
CA GLU A 283 -9.14 0.73 -21.20
C GLU A 283 -9.51 2.04 -21.91
N VAL A 284 -8.52 2.74 -22.48
CA VAL A 284 -8.73 3.95 -23.30
C VAL A 284 -9.58 3.61 -24.52
N GLU A 285 -9.22 2.54 -25.24
CA GLU A 285 -9.97 2.04 -26.40
C GLU A 285 -11.42 1.69 -26.03
N LYS A 286 -11.64 1.00 -24.89
CA LYS A 286 -13.00 0.68 -24.40
C LYS A 286 -13.84 1.90 -24.05
N ARG A 287 -13.21 2.99 -23.63
CA ARG A 287 -13.90 4.26 -23.36
C ARG A 287 -14.21 5.05 -24.64
N GLY A 288 -13.64 4.66 -25.77
CA GLY A 288 -13.74 5.38 -27.02
C GLY A 288 -12.91 6.67 -27.02
N ASP A 289 -11.95 6.82 -26.12
CA ASP A 289 -10.98 7.89 -26.11
C ASP A 289 -9.84 7.59 -27.09
N GLU A 290 -9.27 8.60 -27.73
CA GLU A 290 -8.15 8.47 -28.66
C GLU A 290 -6.98 9.31 -28.18
N ILE A 291 -5.80 8.69 -28.02
CA ILE A 291 -4.56 9.38 -27.66
C ILE A 291 -3.59 9.31 -28.85
N ASP A 292 -3.22 10.46 -29.38
CA ASP A 292 -2.16 10.57 -30.37
C ASP A 292 -0.80 10.44 -29.67
N VAL A 293 -0.30 9.18 -29.61
CA VAL A 293 0.95 8.83 -28.90
C VAL A 293 2.16 9.55 -29.51
N HIS A 294 2.16 9.74 -30.83
CA HIS A 294 3.26 10.41 -31.51
C HIS A 294 3.32 11.89 -31.15
N LYS A 295 2.17 12.55 -31.19
CA LYS A 295 2.05 13.96 -30.79
C LYS A 295 2.36 14.13 -29.30
N LEU A 296 1.89 13.25 -28.43
CA LEU A 296 2.22 13.24 -27.00
C LEU A 296 3.74 13.15 -26.78
N SER A 297 4.42 12.27 -27.50
CA SER A 297 5.87 12.11 -27.42
C SER A 297 6.61 13.38 -27.87
N LEU A 298 6.13 14.04 -28.92
CA LEU A 298 6.72 15.27 -29.43
C LEU A 298 6.53 16.46 -28.50
N GLU A 299 5.32 16.61 -27.97
CA GLU A 299 5.02 17.69 -27.00
C GLU A 299 5.81 17.55 -25.69
N LEU A 300 6.05 16.28 -25.24
CA LEU A 300 6.84 16.00 -24.04
C LEU A 300 8.35 15.92 -24.31
N GLY A 301 8.80 15.84 -25.56
CA GLY A 301 10.22 15.63 -25.88
C GLY A 301 10.79 14.30 -25.40
N VAL A 302 9.95 13.31 -25.03
CA VAL A 302 10.34 12.03 -24.45
C VAL A 302 9.68 10.89 -25.22
N PRO A 303 10.38 9.77 -25.51
CA PRO A 303 9.78 8.61 -26.16
C PRO A 303 8.60 8.06 -25.34
N VAL A 304 7.45 7.85 -26.00
CA VAL A 304 6.24 7.30 -25.40
C VAL A 304 5.90 5.98 -26.07
N VAL A 305 5.74 4.92 -25.28
CA VAL A 305 5.38 3.59 -25.78
C VAL A 305 4.03 3.17 -25.21
N PRO A 306 2.99 2.98 -26.04
CA PRO A 306 1.70 2.52 -25.61
C PRO A 306 1.78 1.03 -25.23
N ILE A 307 1.29 0.70 -24.03
CA ILE A 307 1.30 -0.66 -23.48
C ILE A 307 -0.02 -1.03 -22.81
N SER A 308 -0.24 -2.32 -22.66
CA SER A 308 -1.15 -2.89 -21.69
C SER A 308 -0.39 -3.92 -20.86
N ALA A 309 0.07 -3.51 -19.68
CA ALA A 309 0.87 -4.36 -18.80
C ALA A 309 0.13 -5.66 -18.41
N ARG A 310 -1.22 -5.61 -18.35
CA ARG A 310 -2.07 -6.76 -18.03
C ARG A 310 -2.06 -7.83 -19.13
N SER A 311 -2.09 -7.44 -20.38
CA SER A 311 -2.06 -8.37 -21.53
C SER A 311 -0.65 -8.67 -22.03
N GLY A 312 0.36 -7.89 -21.57
CA GLY A 312 1.73 -7.96 -22.08
C GLY A 312 1.94 -7.25 -23.43
N GLN A 313 0.89 -6.63 -23.98
CA GLN A 313 0.97 -5.92 -25.26
C GLN A 313 1.88 -4.69 -25.14
N GLY A 314 2.80 -4.50 -26.08
CA GLY A 314 3.71 -3.37 -26.14
C GLY A 314 4.93 -3.47 -25.22
N VAL A 315 5.02 -4.45 -24.31
CA VAL A 315 6.14 -4.61 -23.36
C VAL A 315 7.46 -4.85 -24.07
N GLU A 316 7.47 -5.65 -25.13
CA GLU A 316 8.66 -5.89 -25.94
C GLU A 316 9.13 -4.60 -26.66
N LYS A 317 8.19 -3.79 -27.17
CA LYS A 317 8.52 -2.47 -27.76
C LYS A 317 9.10 -1.52 -26.73
N LEU A 318 8.62 -1.59 -25.48
CA LEU A 318 9.14 -0.81 -24.37
C LEU A 318 10.59 -1.20 -24.06
N ILE A 319 10.91 -2.49 -23.96
CA ILE A 319 12.28 -2.98 -23.71
C ILE A 319 13.22 -2.49 -24.80
N ASN A 320 12.80 -2.54 -26.06
CA ASN A 320 13.59 -2.04 -27.18
C ASN A 320 13.78 -0.51 -27.12
N GLY A 321 12.73 0.22 -26.76
CA GLY A 321 12.81 1.68 -26.57
C GLY A 321 13.79 2.08 -25.46
N ILE A 322 13.80 1.34 -24.35
CA ILE A 322 14.75 1.55 -23.24
C ILE A 322 16.19 1.38 -23.72
N GLN A 323 16.46 0.33 -24.50
CA GLN A 323 17.79 0.13 -25.07
C GLN A 323 18.22 1.31 -25.95
N GLY A 324 17.28 1.84 -26.75
CA GLY A 324 17.53 3.02 -27.57
C GLY A 324 17.86 4.27 -26.75
N VAL A 325 17.15 4.49 -25.64
CA VAL A 325 17.37 5.61 -24.71
C VAL A 325 18.75 5.50 -24.06
N ILE A 326 19.15 4.31 -23.58
CA ILE A 326 20.47 4.06 -22.99
C ILE A 326 21.57 4.33 -24.00
N ASN A 327 21.45 3.79 -25.21
CA ASN A 327 22.44 3.98 -26.27
C ASN A 327 22.57 5.44 -26.69
N ALA A 328 21.47 6.20 -26.71
CA ALA A 328 21.49 7.64 -26.99
C ALA A 328 22.18 8.44 -25.88
N ALA A 329 21.94 8.09 -24.62
CA ALA A 329 22.57 8.72 -23.46
C ALA A 329 24.09 8.51 -23.44
N HIS A 330 24.58 7.32 -23.82
CA HIS A 330 26.01 7.01 -23.93
C HIS A 330 26.70 7.69 -25.13
N ALA A 331 25.96 8.13 -26.13
CA ALA A 331 26.48 8.76 -27.35
C ALA A 331 26.67 10.29 -27.23
N GLU A 332 26.61 10.86 -26.02
CA GLU A 332 26.72 12.31 -25.77
C GLU A 332 25.61 13.17 -26.41
N PHE A 333 24.48 12.55 -26.77
CA PHE A 333 23.29 13.28 -27.24
C PHE A 333 22.54 13.95 -26.05
N HIS A 334 23.24 14.79 -25.26
CA HIS A 334 22.64 15.44 -24.11
C HIS A 334 21.63 16.56 -24.47
N GLU A 335 21.71 17.11 -25.65
CA GLU A 335 20.86 18.26 -26.04
C GLU A 335 19.42 17.91 -26.41
N GLY A 336 19.03 16.65 -26.41
CA GLY A 336 17.73 16.25 -26.97
C GLY A 336 16.69 15.66 -26.01
N PHE A 337 17.07 15.28 -24.79
CA PHE A 337 16.13 14.70 -23.81
C PHE A 337 15.44 15.75 -22.93
N ASN A 338 15.78 17.03 -23.07
CA ASN A 338 15.28 18.08 -22.20
C ASN A 338 14.25 18.94 -22.95
N ILE A 339 13.08 19.09 -22.33
CA ILE A 339 12.24 20.25 -22.62
C ILE A 339 13.00 21.42 -22.04
N GLU A 340 13.16 22.47 -22.85
CA GLU A 340 13.69 23.72 -22.31
C GLU A 340 12.73 24.18 -21.21
N PRO A 341 13.26 24.59 -20.03
CA PRO A 341 12.45 25.12 -18.94
C PRO A 341 11.45 26.18 -19.40
N ASP A 342 11.80 26.91 -20.45
CA ASP A 342 10.98 27.93 -21.10
C ASP A 342 9.66 27.41 -21.65
N ASP A 343 9.57 26.14 -22.01
CA ASP A 343 8.31 25.52 -22.44
C ASP A 343 7.31 25.36 -21.30
N ILE A 344 7.80 25.19 -20.06
CA ILE A 344 7.00 25.00 -18.85
C ILE A 344 6.84 26.32 -18.10
N TYR A 345 7.95 27.03 -17.89
CA TYR A 345 8.04 28.23 -17.07
C TYR A 345 8.33 29.42 -17.94
N ASN A 346 7.33 30.17 -18.33
CA ASN A 346 7.47 31.36 -19.15
C ASN A 346 7.24 32.66 -18.36
N GLY A 347 7.66 33.79 -18.93
CA GLY A 347 7.47 35.12 -18.36
C GLY A 347 8.30 35.39 -17.12
N TYR A 348 7.65 35.85 -16.02
CA TYR A 348 8.34 36.31 -14.81
C TYR A 348 9.02 35.15 -14.05
N THR A 349 8.43 33.95 -14.03
CA THR A 349 9.02 32.77 -13.43
C THR A 349 10.35 32.43 -14.09
N HIS A 350 10.42 32.46 -15.41
CA HIS A 350 11.63 32.20 -16.17
C HIS A 350 12.78 33.15 -15.79
N ALA A 351 12.52 34.48 -15.73
CA ALA A 351 13.55 35.44 -15.38
C ALA A 351 14.12 35.26 -13.97
N LEU A 352 13.31 34.79 -13.02
CA LEU A 352 13.74 34.63 -11.62
C LEU A 352 14.48 33.35 -11.34
N HIS A 353 14.11 32.22 -11.97
CA HIS A 353 14.86 30.99 -11.72
C HIS A 353 16.32 31.12 -12.21
N HIS A 354 16.58 31.81 -13.33
CA HIS A 354 17.96 32.09 -13.77
C HIS A 354 18.77 32.92 -12.75
N GLN A 355 18.12 33.92 -12.10
CA GLN A 355 18.80 34.68 -11.04
C GLN A 355 19.18 33.80 -9.85
N ILE A 356 18.35 32.82 -9.51
CA ILE A 356 18.69 31.82 -8.48
C ILE A 356 19.82 30.92 -8.98
N GLY A 357 19.78 30.49 -10.24
CA GLY A 357 20.82 29.68 -10.88
C GLY A 357 22.20 30.27 -10.81
N ASP A 358 22.32 31.58 -11.10
CA ASP A 358 23.57 32.33 -10.99
C ASP A 358 24.15 32.31 -9.55
N LEU A 359 23.29 32.25 -8.54
CA LEU A 359 23.71 32.18 -7.13
C LEU A 359 24.08 30.78 -6.66
N VAL A 360 23.36 29.75 -7.14
CA VAL A 360 23.46 28.39 -6.57
C VAL A 360 24.19 27.38 -7.45
N GLY A 361 24.55 27.72 -8.69
CA GLY A 361 25.11 26.79 -9.68
C GLY A 361 26.29 25.96 -9.16
N LYS A 362 27.25 26.60 -8.49
CA LYS A 362 28.41 25.92 -7.88
C LYS A 362 28.01 24.88 -6.80
N TYR A 363 27.00 25.21 -6.02
CA TYR A 363 26.53 24.35 -4.93
C TYR A 363 25.71 23.19 -5.47
N ALA A 364 24.93 23.42 -6.52
CA ALA A 364 24.19 22.37 -7.22
C ALA A 364 25.15 21.36 -7.86
N GLU A 365 26.21 21.82 -8.51
CA GLU A 365 27.26 20.97 -9.08
C GLU A 365 27.97 20.14 -8.00
N GLN A 366 28.36 20.77 -6.87
CA GLN A 366 28.98 20.09 -5.74
C GLN A 366 28.06 19.04 -5.10
N ALA A 367 26.76 19.30 -5.00
CA ALA A 367 25.76 18.37 -4.53
C ALA A 367 25.40 17.30 -5.58
N GLY A 368 25.86 17.47 -6.83
CA GLY A 368 25.56 16.60 -7.96
C GLY A 368 24.08 16.61 -8.36
N LEU A 369 23.38 17.72 -8.10
CA LEU A 369 21.99 17.94 -8.48
C LEU A 369 21.94 18.72 -9.80
N PRO A 370 20.97 18.44 -10.69
CA PRO A 370 20.70 19.27 -11.87
C PRO A 370 20.38 20.71 -11.44
N LEU A 371 20.97 21.69 -12.12
CA LEU A 371 20.83 23.09 -11.74
C LEU A 371 19.36 23.52 -11.75
N HIS A 372 18.66 23.23 -12.83
CA HIS A 372 17.26 23.59 -13.00
C HIS A 372 16.35 22.98 -11.91
N TRP A 373 16.58 21.71 -11.53
CA TRP A 373 15.90 21.08 -10.42
C TRP A 373 16.11 21.84 -9.11
N ALA A 374 17.39 22.20 -8.82
CA ALA A 374 17.73 22.93 -7.60
C ALA A 374 17.06 24.31 -7.54
N GLU A 375 17.06 25.06 -8.65
CA GLU A 375 16.38 26.35 -8.80
C GLU A 375 14.89 26.24 -8.46
N MET A 376 14.20 25.32 -9.12
CA MET A 376 12.75 25.16 -8.96
C MET A 376 12.39 24.69 -7.53
N LYS A 377 13.20 23.81 -6.94
CA LYS A 377 12.98 23.34 -5.56
C LYS A 377 13.25 24.42 -4.51
N LEU A 378 14.21 25.29 -4.74
CA LEU A 378 14.42 26.48 -3.90
C LEU A 378 13.24 27.45 -3.99
N MET A 379 12.71 27.68 -5.19
CA MET A 379 11.52 28.51 -5.39
C MET A 379 10.27 27.91 -4.73
N GLU A 380 10.17 26.58 -4.67
CA GLU A 380 9.12 25.86 -3.91
C GLU A 380 9.33 25.88 -2.39
N GLY A 381 10.49 26.35 -1.91
CA GLY A 381 10.84 26.29 -0.48
C GLY A 381 11.05 24.87 0.04
N ASP A 382 11.63 23.97 -0.77
CA ASP A 382 11.90 22.57 -0.40
C ASP A 382 13.05 22.46 0.61
N GLY A 383 12.70 22.19 1.86
CA GLY A 383 13.66 22.11 2.96
C GLY A 383 14.70 21.00 2.86
N GLU A 384 14.42 19.93 2.09
CA GLU A 384 15.41 18.86 1.86
C GLU A 384 16.46 19.31 0.84
N THR A 385 16.06 19.95 -0.26
CA THR A 385 17.00 20.52 -1.23
C THR A 385 17.88 21.60 -0.60
N ILE A 386 17.31 22.46 0.25
CA ILE A 386 18.08 23.47 1.00
C ILE A 386 19.18 22.81 1.85
N LYS A 387 18.88 21.72 2.51
CA LYS A 387 19.87 20.96 3.30
C LYS A 387 20.93 20.27 2.42
N GLU A 388 20.50 19.70 1.28
CA GLU A 388 21.38 19.01 0.34
C GLU A 388 22.38 19.96 -0.31
N LEU A 389 21.95 21.17 -0.63
CA LEU A 389 22.81 22.22 -1.21
C LEU A 389 23.77 22.84 -0.21
N ALA A 390 23.48 22.75 1.10
CA ALA A 390 24.31 23.30 2.20
C ALA A 390 24.77 24.75 1.91
N LEU A 391 23.86 25.62 1.47
CA LEU A 391 24.16 27.00 1.07
C LEU A 391 24.71 27.82 2.23
N PRO A 392 25.73 28.69 2.00
CA PRO A 392 26.15 29.71 2.97
C PRO A 392 24.99 30.65 3.30
N GLU A 393 24.99 31.17 4.51
CA GLU A 393 23.89 32.00 5.05
C GLU A 393 23.61 33.24 4.21
N ASP A 394 24.64 33.88 3.66
CA ASP A 394 24.51 35.05 2.77
C ASP A 394 23.86 34.72 1.44
N VAL A 395 24.15 33.55 0.87
CA VAL A 395 23.54 33.06 -0.38
C VAL A 395 22.08 32.69 -0.11
N GLN A 396 21.81 31.97 0.99
CA GLN A 396 20.45 31.59 1.39
C GLN A 396 19.56 32.83 1.58
N GLN A 397 20.05 33.87 2.24
CA GLN A 397 19.28 35.11 2.44
C GLN A 397 18.95 35.83 1.11
N ARG A 398 19.85 35.76 0.11
CA ARG A 398 19.58 36.30 -1.23
C ARG A 398 18.51 35.50 -1.97
N VAL A 399 18.61 34.15 -1.89
CA VAL A 399 17.60 33.27 -2.49
C VAL A 399 16.23 33.52 -1.84
N ASP A 400 16.17 33.57 -0.51
CA ASP A 400 14.93 33.81 0.24
C ASP A 400 14.31 35.17 -0.14
N LYS A 401 15.14 36.19 -0.39
CA LYS A 401 14.66 37.50 -0.85
C LYS A 401 14.02 37.41 -2.22
N ILE A 402 14.64 36.72 -3.20
CA ILE A 402 14.10 36.52 -4.55
C ILE A 402 12.77 35.76 -4.48
N VAL A 403 12.73 34.67 -3.72
CA VAL A 403 11.54 33.83 -3.53
C VAL A 403 10.40 34.64 -2.90
N LYS A 404 10.72 35.53 -1.94
CA LYS A 404 9.74 36.41 -1.32
C LYS A 404 9.21 37.47 -2.31
N GLU A 405 10.07 38.12 -3.09
CA GLU A 405 9.67 39.06 -4.12
C GLU A 405 8.77 38.39 -5.17
N TYR A 406 9.07 37.15 -5.54
CA TYR A 406 8.23 36.36 -6.43
C TYR A 406 6.85 36.03 -5.80
N SER A 407 6.81 35.62 -4.55
CA SER A 407 5.57 35.37 -3.82
C SER A 407 4.71 36.64 -3.69
N ASP A 408 5.34 37.77 -3.39
CA ASP A 408 4.66 39.07 -3.26
C ASP A 408 4.08 39.58 -4.61
N SER A 409 4.65 39.18 -5.73
CA SER A 409 4.16 39.47 -7.07
C SER A 409 3.03 38.57 -7.55
N ALA A 410 2.75 37.49 -6.84
CA ALA A 410 1.75 36.48 -7.20
C ALA A 410 0.34 37.11 -7.14
N PRO A 411 -0.44 37.11 -8.21
CA PRO A 411 -1.80 37.66 -8.19
C PRO A 411 -2.76 36.82 -7.34
N LEU A 412 -2.49 35.53 -7.16
CA LEU A 412 -3.31 34.56 -6.44
C LEU A 412 -2.43 33.48 -5.82
N GLY A 413 -1.83 33.75 -4.67
CA GLY A 413 -1.08 32.70 -3.93
C GLY A 413 0.39 33.04 -3.68
N ASP A 414 1.20 32.02 -3.52
CA ASP A 414 2.64 32.09 -3.26
C ASP A 414 3.44 31.39 -4.36
N SER A 415 4.76 31.39 -4.24
CA SER A 415 5.67 30.82 -5.24
C SER A 415 5.38 29.34 -5.52
N GLU A 416 5.10 28.56 -4.50
CA GLU A 416 4.77 27.13 -4.60
C GLU A 416 3.51 26.90 -5.45
N SER A 417 2.44 27.65 -5.18
CA SER A 417 1.20 27.57 -5.94
C SER A 417 1.38 27.97 -7.40
N MET A 418 2.22 29.00 -7.67
CA MET A 418 2.49 29.48 -9.03
C MET A 418 3.27 28.45 -9.86
N ILE A 419 4.27 27.80 -9.26
CA ILE A 419 5.05 26.76 -9.93
C ILE A 419 4.18 25.54 -10.24
N ALA A 420 3.38 25.08 -9.27
CA ALA A 420 2.46 23.97 -9.50
C ALA A 420 1.42 24.30 -10.58
N ASP A 421 0.90 25.52 -10.60
CA ASP A 421 -0.03 26.00 -11.63
C ASP A 421 0.61 26.04 -13.02
N ALA A 422 1.87 26.49 -13.12
CA ALA A 422 2.62 26.48 -14.38
C ALA A 422 2.78 25.06 -14.93
N ARG A 423 3.18 24.08 -14.10
CA ARG A 423 3.27 22.66 -14.50
C ARG A 423 1.92 22.12 -14.96
N TYR A 424 0.84 22.40 -14.22
CA TYR A 424 -0.50 21.97 -14.63
C TYR A 424 -0.99 22.63 -15.92
N LYS A 425 -0.70 23.90 -16.14
CA LYS A 425 -1.02 24.58 -17.42
C LYS A 425 -0.29 23.93 -18.59
N TYR A 426 0.99 23.61 -18.41
CA TYR A 426 1.76 22.86 -19.40
C TYR A 426 1.12 21.49 -19.68
N VAL A 427 0.85 20.69 -18.63
CA VAL A 427 0.22 19.37 -18.75
C VAL A 427 -1.14 19.47 -19.45
N THR A 428 -1.98 20.44 -19.07
CA THR A 428 -3.29 20.63 -19.70
C THR A 428 -3.14 20.98 -21.19
N ARG A 429 -2.15 21.79 -21.58
CA ARG A 429 -1.83 22.09 -22.99
C ARG A 429 -1.44 20.82 -23.75
N VAL A 430 -0.54 20.01 -23.20
CA VAL A 430 -0.09 18.74 -23.80
C VAL A 430 -1.26 17.76 -23.96
N CYS A 431 -2.10 17.63 -22.93
CA CYS A 431 -3.30 16.78 -23.00
C CYS A 431 -4.30 17.27 -24.04
N ALA A 432 -4.56 18.58 -24.12
CA ALA A 432 -5.46 19.16 -25.11
C ALA A 432 -4.96 18.94 -26.55
N ALA A 433 -3.65 18.89 -26.74
CA ALA A 433 -3.05 18.65 -28.05
C ALA A 433 -3.11 17.19 -28.49
N SER A 434 -3.01 16.23 -27.54
CA SER A 434 -2.80 14.80 -27.81
C SER A 434 -4.00 13.90 -27.49
N LEU A 435 -4.96 14.35 -26.66
CA LEU A 435 -6.10 13.54 -26.21
C LEU A 435 -7.41 14.02 -26.83
N ARG A 436 -8.10 13.12 -27.52
CA ARG A 436 -9.48 13.31 -27.97
C ARG A 436 -10.40 12.43 -27.17
N ARG A 437 -11.34 13.04 -26.40
CA ARG A 437 -12.31 12.30 -25.60
C ARG A 437 -13.49 11.86 -26.44
N GLY A 438 -13.83 10.57 -26.40
CA GLY A 438 -14.99 10.01 -27.10
C GLY A 438 -16.33 10.38 -26.46
N HIS A 439 -16.35 10.73 -25.16
CA HIS A 439 -17.56 11.07 -24.42
C HIS A 439 -17.39 12.36 -23.62
N PRO A 440 -18.46 13.18 -23.46
CA PRO A 440 -18.45 14.34 -22.57
C PRO A 440 -18.10 13.94 -21.13
N ILE A 441 -17.35 14.79 -20.43
CA ILE A 441 -16.92 14.58 -19.03
C ILE A 441 -18.10 14.36 -18.07
N ASP A 442 -19.28 14.85 -18.40
CA ASP A 442 -20.50 14.78 -17.57
C ASP A 442 -21.28 13.46 -17.70
N GLN A 443 -20.89 12.52 -18.56
CA GLN A 443 -21.58 11.24 -18.67
C GLN A 443 -21.21 10.31 -17.52
N LEU A 444 -22.24 9.84 -16.80
CA LEU A 444 -22.10 8.86 -15.71
C LEU A 444 -21.50 7.55 -16.23
N THR A 445 -20.32 7.22 -15.78
CA THR A 445 -19.67 5.95 -16.08
C THR A 445 -20.42 4.78 -15.43
N THR A 446 -20.14 3.55 -15.87
CA THR A 446 -20.67 2.34 -15.20
C THR A 446 -20.27 2.30 -13.72
N SER A 447 -19.05 2.75 -13.40
CA SER A 447 -18.56 2.86 -12.01
C SER A 447 -19.40 3.83 -11.19
N ASP A 448 -19.80 4.98 -11.75
CA ASP A 448 -20.65 5.96 -11.05
C ASP A 448 -22.06 5.40 -10.77
N LYS A 449 -22.59 4.61 -11.69
CA LYS A 449 -23.90 3.93 -11.50
C LYS A 449 -23.84 2.91 -10.37
N ILE A 450 -22.78 2.11 -10.29
CA ILE A 450 -22.53 1.15 -9.21
C ILE A 450 -22.34 1.89 -7.90
N ASP A 451 -21.54 2.95 -7.89
CA ASP A 451 -21.25 3.76 -6.70
C ASP A 451 -22.51 4.43 -6.14
N ARG A 452 -23.50 4.81 -6.99
CA ARG A 452 -24.79 5.34 -6.52
C ARG A 452 -25.50 4.37 -5.56
N VAL A 453 -25.30 3.05 -5.74
CA VAL A 453 -25.87 2.02 -4.86
C VAL A 453 -24.92 1.71 -3.69
N LEU A 454 -23.64 1.40 -4.00
CA LEU A 454 -22.68 0.90 -3.03
C LEU A 454 -22.18 1.99 -2.05
N THR A 455 -22.22 3.26 -2.42
CA THR A 455 -21.88 4.39 -1.54
C THR A 455 -23.11 5.17 -1.06
N ASN A 456 -24.31 4.62 -1.23
CA ASN A 456 -25.55 5.25 -0.79
C ASN A 456 -25.58 5.40 0.73
N LYS A 457 -26.10 6.53 1.22
CA LYS A 457 -26.16 6.90 2.65
C LYS A 457 -26.75 5.79 3.55
N TYR A 458 -27.75 5.05 3.06
CA TYR A 458 -28.47 4.04 3.84
C TYR A 458 -28.04 2.61 3.48
N LEU A 459 -27.69 2.35 2.21
CA LEU A 459 -27.40 1.01 1.71
C LEU A 459 -25.93 0.60 1.85
N ALA A 460 -24.99 1.55 1.91
CA ALA A 460 -23.57 1.26 1.89
C ALA A 460 -23.12 0.32 3.04
N LEU A 461 -23.53 0.64 4.27
CA LEU A 461 -23.14 -0.16 5.43
C LEU A 461 -23.85 -1.54 5.47
N PRO A 462 -25.18 -1.67 5.23
CA PRO A 462 -25.83 -2.97 5.12
C PRO A 462 -25.27 -3.86 4.03
N ILE A 463 -25.01 -3.33 2.83
CA ILE A 463 -24.41 -4.10 1.73
C ILE A 463 -23.02 -4.61 2.13
N PHE A 464 -22.18 -3.72 2.69
CA PHE A 464 -20.87 -4.09 3.15
C PHE A 464 -20.92 -5.21 4.21
N ILE A 465 -21.77 -5.07 5.23
CA ILE A 465 -21.95 -6.10 6.27
C ILE A 465 -22.43 -7.41 5.62
N GLY A 466 -23.36 -7.36 4.67
CA GLY A 466 -23.84 -8.53 3.95
C GLY A 466 -22.75 -9.26 3.18
N ILE A 467 -21.90 -8.52 2.45
CA ILE A 467 -20.75 -9.08 1.72
C ILE A 467 -19.76 -9.75 2.71
N MET A 468 -19.45 -9.08 3.81
CA MET A 468 -18.51 -9.62 4.79
C MET A 468 -19.07 -10.86 5.52
N LEU A 469 -20.36 -10.85 5.88
CA LEU A 469 -21.01 -12.02 6.47
C LEU A 469 -21.00 -13.20 5.50
N LEU A 470 -21.24 -12.96 4.21
CA LEU A 470 -21.18 -14.00 3.18
C LEU A 470 -19.75 -14.59 3.09
N ILE A 471 -18.73 -13.74 3.04
CA ILE A 471 -17.33 -14.17 2.99
C ILE A 471 -16.98 -15.00 4.22
N PHE A 472 -17.33 -14.53 5.42
CA PHE A 472 -17.06 -15.25 6.66
C PHE A 472 -17.85 -16.57 6.75
N ALA A 473 -19.10 -16.61 6.30
CA ALA A 473 -19.90 -17.82 6.26
C ALA A 473 -19.29 -18.87 5.30
N LEU A 474 -18.80 -18.45 4.15
CA LEU A 474 -18.12 -19.34 3.20
C LEU A 474 -16.76 -19.81 3.72
N THR A 475 -15.99 -18.90 4.33
CA THR A 475 -14.62 -19.17 4.79
C THR A 475 -14.59 -20.04 6.05
N PHE A 476 -15.38 -19.71 7.07
CA PHE A 476 -15.33 -20.37 8.38
C PHE A 476 -16.56 -21.26 8.65
N GLY A 477 -17.62 -21.15 7.85
CA GLY A 477 -18.83 -21.94 7.97
C GLY A 477 -18.81 -23.18 7.07
N THR A 478 -19.42 -23.08 5.90
CA THR A 478 -19.73 -24.24 5.05
C THR A 478 -18.50 -24.82 4.34
N VAL A 479 -17.97 -24.08 3.34
CA VAL A 479 -16.92 -24.60 2.45
C VAL A 479 -15.58 -24.74 3.17
N GLY A 480 -15.18 -23.70 3.91
CA GLY A 480 -13.92 -23.74 4.62
C GLY A 480 -13.89 -24.76 5.75
N ALA A 481 -14.97 -24.94 6.51
CA ALA A 481 -15.04 -25.96 7.53
C ALA A 481 -14.97 -27.37 6.94
N TRP A 482 -15.72 -27.65 5.87
CA TRP A 482 -15.68 -28.94 5.19
C TRP A 482 -14.29 -29.29 4.64
N LEU A 483 -13.59 -28.35 4.00
CA LEU A 483 -12.22 -28.57 3.54
C LEU A 483 -11.23 -28.79 4.69
N SER A 484 -11.38 -28.03 5.78
CA SER A 484 -10.55 -28.20 6.98
C SER A 484 -10.77 -29.56 7.64
N GLU A 485 -12.02 -30.03 7.69
CA GLU A 485 -12.35 -31.37 8.22
C GLU A 485 -11.73 -32.47 7.36
N LEU A 486 -11.75 -32.36 6.04
CA LEU A 486 -11.07 -33.27 5.13
C LEU A 486 -9.56 -33.36 5.43
N VAL A 487 -8.90 -32.22 5.63
CA VAL A 487 -7.47 -32.20 5.99
C VAL A 487 -7.25 -32.80 7.38
N SER A 488 -8.11 -32.53 8.35
CA SER A 488 -8.01 -33.13 9.70
C SER A 488 -8.15 -34.63 9.67
N ILE A 489 -9.19 -35.15 8.98
CA ILE A 489 -9.39 -36.62 8.80
C ILE A 489 -8.15 -37.22 8.14
N PHE A 490 -7.61 -36.60 7.10
CA PHE A 490 -6.39 -37.13 6.46
C PHE A 490 -5.20 -37.15 7.40
N MET A 491 -4.99 -36.11 8.21
CA MET A 491 -3.87 -36.03 9.14
C MET A 491 -4.02 -36.97 10.33
N ASP A 492 -5.22 -37.00 10.96
CA ASP A 492 -5.45 -37.66 12.22
C ASP A 492 -5.81 -39.17 12.06
N ASP A 493 -6.64 -39.50 11.03
CA ASP A 493 -7.16 -40.85 10.84
C ASP A 493 -6.34 -41.69 9.83
N VAL A 494 -5.60 -41.02 8.92
CA VAL A 494 -4.84 -41.72 7.88
C VAL A 494 -3.34 -41.59 8.11
N LEU A 495 -2.80 -40.36 8.14
CA LEU A 495 -1.34 -40.17 8.18
C LEU A 495 -0.74 -40.55 9.54
N THR A 496 -1.32 -40.10 10.64
CA THR A 496 -0.77 -40.35 11.99
C THR A 496 -0.77 -41.83 12.37
N PRO A 497 -1.86 -42.59 12.18
CA PRO A 497 -1.85 -44.03 12.45
C PRO A 497 -0.90 -44.82 11.54
N TYR A 498 -0.83 -44.46 10.26
CA TYR A 498 0.07 -45.07 9.30
C TYR A 498 1.54 -44.90 9.69
N VAL A 499 1.94 -43.65 10.01
CA VAL A 499 3.32 -43.35 10.44
C VAL A 499 3.65 -44.01 11.77
N ARG A 500 2.70 -44.01 12.73
CA ARG A 500 2.86 -44.71 14.03
C ARG A 500 3.10 -46.21 13.84
N ALA A 501 2.27 -46.86 13.07
CA ALA A 501 2.43 -48.29 12.76
C ALA A 501 3.74 -48.61 12.03
N ALA A 502 4.16 -47.73 11.09
CA ALA A 502 5.43 -47.89 10.38
C ALA A 502 6.65 -47.80 11.33
N LEU A 503 6.63 -46.84 12.26
CA LEU A 503 7.69 -46.63 13.25
C LEU A 503 7.75 -47.80 14.27
N GLU A 504 6.60 -48.26 14.76
CA GLU A 504 6.49 -49.41 15.67
C GLU A 504 7.00 -50.69 15.00
N ASN A 505 6.63 -50.93 13.72
CA ASN A 505 7.13 -52.07 12.95
C ASN A 505 8.64 -51.99 12.65
N ALA A 506 9.18 -50.76 12.56
CA ALA A 506 10.63 -50.54 12.39
C ALA A 506 11.41 -50.65 13.70
N GLY A 507 10.73 -50.90 14.84
CA GLY A 507 11.36 -51.01 16.17
C GLY A 507 11.85 -49.68 16.72
N ALA A 508 11.24 -48.57 16.31
CA ALA A 508 11.60 -47.23 16.80
C ALA A 508 11.35 -47.11 18.31
N MET A 509 12.20 -46.36 18.99
CA MET A 509 12.03 -46.08 20.44
C MET A 509 10.75 -45.28 20.68
N GLU A 510 10.05 -45.52 21.77
CA GLU A 510 8.77 -44.94 22.15
C GLU A 510 8.81 -43.39 22.14
N TRP A 511 9.89 -42.77 22.63
CA TRP A 511 10.06 -41.33 22.62
C TRP A 511 10.16 -40.78 21.18
N LEU A 512 10.77 -41.51 20.23
CA LEU A 512 10.90 -41.10 18.85
C LEU A 512 9.56 -41.18 18.12
N THR A 513 8.78 -42.22 18.38
CA THR A 513 7.41 -42.36 17.86
C THR A 513 6.51 -41.22 18.36
N SER A 514 6.58 -40.87 19.65
CA SER A 514 5.85 -39.75 20.23
C SER A 514 6.31 -38.43 19.68
N LEU A 515 7.61 -38.18 19.51
CA LEU A 515 8.12 -36.95 18.89
C LEU A 515 7.56 -36.78 17.48
N ILE A 516 7.59 -37.79 16.65
CA ILE A 516 7.15 -37.70 15.25
C ILE A 516 5.64 -37.60 15.18
N CYS A 517 4.88 -38.47 15.86
CA CYS A 517 3.42 -38.48 15.77
C CYS A 517 2.76 -37.33 16.57
N ASP A 518 3.12 -37.20 17.85
CA ASP A 518 2.43 -36.28 18.77
C ASP A 518 3.05 -34.89 18.76
N GLY A 519 4.36 -34.77 18.47
CA GLY A 519 5.06 -33.48 18.36
C GLY A 519 4.97 -32.88 16.96
N ILE A 520 5.47 -33.60 15.95
CA ILE A 520 5.66 -33.07 14.59
C ILE A 520 4.36 -33.12 13.78
N ILE A 521 3.77 -34.32 13.63
CA ILE A 521 2.61 -34.51 12.75
C ILE A 521 1.40 -33.75 13.30
N THR A 522 1.12 -33.86 14.59
CA THR A 522 0.01 -33.11 15.23
C THR A 522 0.23 -31.62 15.18
N GLY A 523 1.47 -31.14 15.41
CA GLY A 523 1.78 -29.70 15.34
C GLY A 523 1.68 -29.10 13.92
N VAL A 524 2.24 -29.82 12.93
CA VAL A 524 2.14 -29.41 11.52
C VAL A 524 0.72 -29.59 10.99
N GLY A 525 0.06 -30.69 11.37
CA GLY A 525 -1.33 -30.96 11.01
C GLY A 525 -2.28 -29.87 11.43
N GLY A 526 -2.14 -29.36 12.65
CA GLY A 526 -2.93 -28.22 13.13
C GLY A 526 -2.80 -27.00 12.23
N VAL A 527 -1.61 -26.72 11.67
CA VAL A 527 -1.42 -25.60 10.72
C VAL A 527 -2.09 -25.89 9.37
N LEU A 528 -1.90 -27.11 8.86
CA LEU A 528 -2.45 -27.51 7.56
C LEU A 528 -3.97 -27.54 7.56
N THR A 529 -4.60 -27.89 8.68
CA THR A 529 -6.05 -27.91 8.86
C THR A 529 -6.67 -26.50 8.63
N PHE A 530 -5.99 -25.41 8.99
CA PHE A 530 -6.48 -24.06 8.77
C PHE A 530 -6.12 -23.47 7.39
N LEU A 531 -5.24 -24.12 6.65
CA LEU A 531 -4.76 -23.63 5.37
C LEU A 531 -5.89 -23.38 4.34
N PRO A 532 -6.86 -24.30 4.16
CA PRO A 532 -7.99 -24.08 3.25
C PRO A 532 -8.81 -22.82 3.59
N GLN A 533 -9.08 -22.59 4.88
CA GLN A 533 -9.82 -21.41 5.34
C GLN A 533 -9.07 -20.12 5.02
N ILE A 534 -7.75 -20.11 5.25
CA ILE A 534 -6.88 -18.96 4.94
C ILE A 534 -6.83 -18.70 3.43
N ALA A 535 -6.73 -19.78 2.63
CA ALA A 535 -6.72 -19.65 1.17
C ALA A 535 -8.03 -19.06 0.63
N ILE A 536 -9.19 -19.53 1.13
CA ILE A 536 -10.50 -19.00 0.76
C ILE A 536 -10.63 -17.52 1.18
N LEU A 537 -10.18 -17.17 2.38
CA LEU A 537 -10.20 -15.78 2.84
C LEU A 537 -9.36 -14.87 1.93
N PHE A 538 -8.15 -15.28 1.61
CA PHE A 538 -7.29 -14.51 0.69
C PHE A 538 -7.87 -14.42 -0.71
N PHE A 539 -8.56 -15.45 -1.18
CA PHE A 539 -9.24 -15.45 -2.48
C PHE A 539 -10.32 -14.34 -2.54
N PHE A 540 -11.20 -14.30 -1.57
CA PHE A 540 -12.24 -13.26 -1.54
C PHE A 540 -11.68 -11.86 -1.31
N LEU A 541 -10.67 -11.72 -0.44
CA LEU A 541 -10.01 -10.44 -0.21
C LEU A 541 -9.29 -9.92 -1.46
N SER A 542 -8.65 -10.80 -2.23
CA SER A 542 -8.02 -10.42 -3.49
C SER A 542 -9.07 -9.93 -4.51
N ILE A 543 -10.23 -10.58 -4.57
CA ILE A 543 -11.34 -10.13 -5.42
C ILE A 543 -11.84 -8.74 -5.01
N LEU A 544 -12.04 -8.50 -3.70
CA LEU A 544 -12.51 -7.21 -3.21
C LEU A 544 -11.49 -6.08 -3.46
N ASP A 545 -10.20 -6.39 -3.32
CA ASP A 545 -9.11 -5.45 -3.53
C ASP A 545 -8.97 -5.09 -5.02
N ASP A 546 -8.82 -6.10 -5.87
CA ASP A 546 -8.66 -5.92 -7.31
C ASP A 546 -9.90 -5.28 -7.97
N SER A 547 -11.11 -5.50 -7.41
CA SER A 547 -12.34 -4.86 -7.91
C SER A 547 -12.42 -3.36 -7.61
N GLY A 548 -11.60 -2.84 -6.69
CA GLY A 548 -11.65 -1.45 -6.22
C GLY A 548 -12.73 -1.19 -5.16
N TYR A 549 -13.41 -2.22 -4.63
CA TYR A 549 -14.43 -2.07 -3.59
C TYR A 549 -13.83 -1.67 -2.24
N MET A 550 -12.60 -2.11 -1.93
CA MET A 550 -11.92 -1.77 -0.68
C MET A 550 -11.69 -0.27 -0.50
N SER A 551 -11.38 0.46 -1.58
CA SER A 551 -11.23 1.92 -1.55
C SER A 551 -12.53 2.63 -1.16
N ARG A 552 -13.70 2.11 -1.60
CA ARG A 552 -15.03 2.64 -1.23
C ARG A 552 -15.33 2.43 0.24
N ILE A 553 -14.97 1.28 0.78
CA ILE A 553 -15.12 0.99 2.22
C ILE A 553 -14.26 1.96 3.04
N ALA A 554 -13.02 2.17 2.64
CA ALA A 554 -12.14 3.14 3.30
C ALA A 554 -12.74 4.55 3.27
N PHE A 555 -13.33 4.95 2.13
CA PHE A 555 -14.03 6.23 1.99
C PHE A 555 -15.25 6.35 2.92
N ILE A 556 -16.09 5.30 3.00
CA ILE A 556 -17.30 5.28 3.85
C ILE A 556 -16.92 5.33 5.34
N MET A 557 -15.88 4.60 5.72
CA MET A 557 -15.48 4.40 7.12
C MET A 557 -14.51 5.46 7.65
N ASP A 558 -14.06 6.43 6.83
CA ASP A 558 -13.08 7.43 7.28
C ASP A 558 -13.57 8.28 8.45
N LYS A 559 -14.80 8.80 8.38
CA LYS A 559 -15.37 9.66 9.43
C LYS A 559 -15.48 8.96 10.79
N PRO A 560 -16.04 7.72 10.91
CA PRO A 560 -16.05 7.03 12.20
C PRO A 560 -14.64 6.66 12.70
N MET A 561 -13.73 6.22 11.82
CA MET A 561 -12.39 5.84 12.23
C MET A 561 -11.56 7.03 12.75
N ARG A 562 -11.73 8.21 12.17
CA ARG A 562 -11.09 9.45 12.62
C ARG A 562 -11.40 9.84 14.06
N ARG A 563 -12.61 9.53 14.55
CA ARG A 563 -12.96 9.76 15.96
C ARG A 563 -12.03 9.03 16.93
N PHE A 564 -11.49 7.90 16.48
CA PHE A 564 -10.55 7.08 17.24
C PHE A 564 -9.08 7.33 16.85
N GLY A 565 -8.82 8.32 15.98
CA GLY A 565 -7.47 8.68 15.53
C GLY A 565 -6.90 7.76 14.44
N LEU A 566 -7.76 7.05 13.72
CA LEU A 566 -7.40 6.16 12.63
C LEU A 566 -7.92 6.70 11.29
N SER A 567 -7.28 6.34 10.19
CA SER A 567 -7.81 6.60 8.84
C SER A 567 -8.84 5.55 8.45
N GLY A 568 -9.66 5.84 7.45
CA GLY A 568 -10.63 4.87 6.90
C GLY A 568 -9.98 3.60 6.37
N LYS A 569 -8.74 3.66 5.90
CA LYS A 569 -7.95 2.50 5.47
C LYS A 569 -7.68 1.51 6.61
N SER A 570 -7.62 1.97 7.86
CA SER A 570 -7.42 1.11 9.05
C SER A 570 -8.59 0.16 9.32
N PHE A 571 -9.79 0.51 8.84
CA PHE A 571 -10.98 -0.30 9.07
C PHE A 571 -10.88 -1.70 8.45
N ILE A 572 -10.25 -1.80 7.29
CA ILE A 572 -10.10 -3.05 6.54
C ILE A 572 -9.25 -4.07 7.33
N PRO A 573 -8.01 -3.76 7.76
CA PRO A 573 -7.24 -4.65 8.62
C PRO A 573 -7.96 -5.01 9.93
N LEU A 574 -8.60 -4.06 10.59
CA LEU A 574 -9.34 -4.32 11.82
C LEU A 574 -10.48 -5.33 11.62
N LEU A 575 -11.20 -5.22 10.52
CA LEU A 575 -12.25 -6.17 10.17
C LEU A 575 -11.68 -7.55 9.85
N MET A 576 -10.59 -7.62 9.06
CA MET A 576 -9.88 -8.89 8.79
C MET A 576 -9.41 -9.58 10.07
N GLY A 577 -9.13 -8.80 11.13
CA GLY A 577 -8.74 -9.28 12.45
C GLY A 577 -9.78 -10.19 13.11
N PHE A 578 -11.07 -10.06 12.76
CA PHE A 578 -12.11 -11.00 13.22
C PHE A 578 -11.99 -12.37 12.56
N GLY A 579 -11.39 -12.46 11.40
CA GLY A 579 -11.05 -13.75 10.78
C GLY A 579 -9.71 -14.28 11.31
N CYS A 580 -8.62 -13.59 11.00
CA CYS A 580 -7.26 -13.96 11.40
C CYS A 580 -6.37 -12.73 11.52
N THR A 581 -5.60 -12.64 12.62
CA THR A 581 -4.68 -11.51 12.88
C THR A 581 -3.49 -11.48 11.91
N VAL A 582 -3.06 -12.62 11.35
CA VAL A 582 -1.92 -12.68 10.41
C VAL A 582 -2.21 -11.92 9.12
N PRO A 583 -3.24 -12.26 8.33
CA PRO A 583 -3.60 -11.49 7.13
C PRO A 583 -3.99 -10.06 7.46
N ALA A 584 -4.58 -9.81 8.61
CA ALA A 584 -4.92 -8.47 9.06
C ALA A 584 -3.67 -7.58 9.23
N ALA A 585 -2.62 -8.09 9.87
CA ALA A 585 -1.35 -7.39 10.00
C ALA A 585 -0.67 -7.17 8.64
N MET A 586 -0.67 -8.16 7.76
CA MET A 586 -0.14 -8.02 6.40
C MET A 586 -0.92 -6.98 5.58
N GLY A 587 -2.23 -6.85 5.78
CA GLY A 587 -3.08 -5.86 5.13
C GLY A 587 -2.73 -4.41 5.49
N THR A 588 -2.03 -4.17 6.59
CA THR A 588 -1.59 -2.82 6.96
C THR A 588 -0.49 -2.25 6.06
N ARG A 589 0.11 -3.05 5.18
CA ARG A 589 1.11 -2.60 4.19
C ARG A 589 0.56 -1.57 3.20
N THR A 590 -0.73 -1.60 2.95
CA THR A 590 -1.40 -0.64 2.04
C THR A 590 -1.57 0.75 2.66
N MET A 591 -1.16 0.93 3.92
CA MET A 591 -1.30 2.19 4.65
C MET A 591 -0.05 3.05 4.44
N GLU A 592 -0.23 4.25 3.91
CA GLU A 592 0.84 5.22 3.63
C GLU A 592 1.40 5.86 4.91
N ASN A 593 0.53 6.04 5.94
CA ASN A 593 0.93 6.69 7.18
C ASN A 593 1.47 5.66 8.19
N GLU A 594 2.75 5.73 8.50
CA GLU A 594 3.42 4.85 9.47
C GLU A 594 2.79 4.90 10.88
N LYS A 595 2.29 6.06 11.32
CA LYS A 595 1.62 6.19 12.63
C LYS A 595 0.30 5.42 12.64
N ASP A 596 -0.52 5.59 11.59
CA ASP A 596 -1.79 4.87 11.43
C ASP A 596 -1.54 3.36 11.31
N LYS A 597 -0.52 2.96 10.55
CA LYS A 597 -0.09 1.56 10.40
C LYS A 597 0.27 0.96 11.76
N ARG A 598 1.17 1.60 12.51
CA ARG A 598 1.59 1.13 13.83
C ARG A 598 0.43 1.05 14.80
N MET A 599 -0.40 2.10 14.86
CA MET A 599 -1.57 2.12 15.72
C MET A 599 -2.56 1.02 15.37
N THR A 600 -2.84 0.81 14.08
CA THR A 600 -3.72 -0.27 13.62
C THR A 600 -3.17 -1.63 14.04
N ILE A 601 -1.88 -1.91 13.81
CA ILE A 601 -1.23 -3.17 14.21
C ILE A 601 -1.36 -3.42 15.72
N LEU A 602 -1.20 -2.39 16.54
CA LEU A 602 -1.34 -2.50 17.99
C LEU A 602 -2.77 -2.86 18.42
N LEU A 603 -3.78 -2.47 17.66
CA LEU A 603 -5.20 -2.71 17.99
C LEU A 603 -5.72 -4.06 17.46
N LEU A 604 -5.09 -4.64 16.41
CA LEU A 604 -5.52 -5.89 15.78
C LEU A 604 -5.76 -7.05 16.76
N PRO A 605 -4.92 -7.32 17.78
CA PRO A 605 -5.10 -8.46 18.67
C PRO A 605 -6.37 -8.44 19.52
N PHE A 606 -6.99 -7.27 19.71
CA PHE A 606 -8.27 -7.15 20.43
C PHE A 606 -9.47 -7.64 19.61
N MET A 607 -9.29 -7.74 18.28
CA MET A 607 -10.31 -8.36 17.44
C MET A 607 -10.32 -9.87 17.66
N SER A 608 -11.53 -10.41 17.88
CA SER A 608 -11.68 -11.83 18.16
C SER A 608 -11.52 -12.66 16.89
N CYS A 609 -10.38 -13.33 16.71
CA CYS A 609 -10.17 -14.20 15.55
C CYS A 609 -10.92 -15.55 15.69
N SER A 610 -11.11 -16.22 14.54
CA SER A 610 -11.85 -17.51 14.47
C SER A 610 -11.26 -18.61 15.35
N ALA A 611 -9.94 -18.66 15.54
CA ALA A 611 -9.27 -19.63 16.39
C ALA A 611 -9.63 -19.52 17.89
N LYS A 612 -10.22 -18.42 18.33
CA LYS A 612 -10.74 -18.26 19.70
C LYS A 612 -12.14 -18.86 19.90
N LEU A 613 -12.90 -19.05 18.81
CA LEU A 613 -14.28 -19.54 18.87
C LEU A 613 -14.43 -20.93 19.52
N PRO A 614 -13.55 -21.93 19.27
CA PRO A 614 -13.62 -23.20 19.96
C PRO A 614 -13.52 -23.07 21.48
N VAL A 615 -12.64 -22.18 21.97
CA VAL A 615 -12.51 -21.91 23.42
C VAL A 615 -13.79 -21.28 23.98
N TYR A 616 -14.37 -20.32 23.25
CA TYR A 616 -15.64 -19.70 23.65
C TYR A 616 -16.77 -20.74 23.64
N GLY A 617 -16.80 -21.59 22.62
CA GLY A 617 -17.80 -22.64 22.48
C GLY A 617 -17.76 -23.65 23.62
N LEU A 618 -16.55 -24.11 23.98
CA LEU A 618 -16.32 -25.06 25.08
C LEU A 618 -16.77 -24.47 26.42
N MET A 619 -16.21 -23.30 26.79
CA MET A 619 -16.44 -22.70 28.10
C MET A 619 -17.88 -22.15 28.24
N ALA A 620 -18.39 -21.50 27.21
CA ALA A 620 -19.77 -21.00 27.24
C ALA A 620 -20.79 -22.15 27.21
N GLY A 621 -20.48 -23.24 26.52
CA GLY A 621 -21.29 -24.49 26.54
C GLY A 621 -21.33 -25.15 27.91
N ALA A 622 -20.20 -25.21 28.60
CA ALA A 622 -20.10 -25.83 29.92
C ALA A 622 -20.78 -24.98 31.02
N PHE A 623 -20.59 -23.70 31.06
CA PHE A 623 -21.01 -22.85 32.19
C PHE A 623 -22.25 -21.98 31.93
N PHE A 624 -22.60 -21.71 30.66
CA PHE A 624 -23.64 -20.74 30.28
C PHE A 624 -24.64 -21.31 29.24
N ALA A 625 -25.12 -22.52 29.45
CA ALA A 625 -25.95 -23.25 28.47
C ALA A 625 -27.15 -22.44 27.96
N LYS A 626 -27.91 -21.72 28.84
CA LYS A 626 -29.06 -20.89 28.48
C LYS A 626 -28.69 -19.52 27.91
N GLY A 627 -27.42 -19.05 28.07
CA GLY A 627 -26.98 -17.72 27.64
C GLY A 627 -25.79 -17.73 26.69
N ARG A 628 -25.46 -18.86 26.07
CA ARG A 628 -24.24 -19.09 25.27
C ARG A 628 -23.98 -18.02 24.22
N ALA A 629 -25.02 -17.69 23.42
CA ALA A 629 -24.92 -16.68 22.37
C ALA A 629 -24.65 -15.27 22.93
N LEU A 630 -25.25 -14.93 24.06
CA LEU A 630 -25.07 -13.65 24.75
C LEU A 630 -23.64 -13.50 25.30
N VAL A 631 -23.08 -14.58 25.87
CA VAL A 631 -21.71 -14.62 26.36
C VAL A 631 -20.72 -14.40 25.20
N ILE A 632 -20.88 -15.09 24.08
CA ILE A 632 -20.05 -14.94 22.91
C ILE A 632 -20.16 -13.50 22.35
N LEU A 633 -21.38 -12.97 22.22
CA LEU A 633 -21.62 -11.59 21.77
C LEU A 633 -20.93 -10.57 22.68
N SER A 634 -21.05 -10.77 24.02
CA SER A 634 -20.40 -9.87 24.98
C SER A 634 -18.88 -9.85 24.87
N LEU A 635 -18.24 -10.99 24.55
CA LEU A 635 -16.79 -11.06 24.31
C LEU A 635 -16.40 -10.23 23.07
N TYR A 636 -17.15 -10.34 21.96
CA TYR A 636 -16.91 -9.51 20.79
C TYR A 636 -17.03 -8.02 21.10
N LEU A 637 -18.08 -7.62 21.85
CA LEU A 637 -18.28 -6.24 22.28
C LEU A 637 -17.15 -5.74 23.18
N ILE A 638 -16.70 -6.55 24.14
CA ILE A 638 -15.56 -6.21 25.02
C ILE A 638 -14.31 -5.96 24.19
N GLY A 639 -14.00 -6.85 23.23
CA GLY A 639 -12.84 -6.68 22.34
C GLY A 639 -12.89 -5.35 21.56
N ILE A 640 -14.03 -5.02 20.98
CA ILE A 640 -14.25 -3.77 20.24
C ILE A 640 -14.10 -2.56 21.19
N ILE A 641 -14.72 -2.58 22.37
CA ILE A 641 -14.67 -1.48 23.33
C ILE A 641 -13.22 -1.26 23.80
N VAL A 642 -12.51 -2.33 24.17
CA VAL A 642 -11.10 -2.24 24.59
C VAL A 642 -10.23 -1.72 23.46
N GLY A 643 -10.47 -2.17 22.21
CA GLY A 643 -9.79 -1.64 21.04
C GLY A 643 -9.99 -0.15 20.85
N ILE A 644 -11.23 0.33 20.95
CA ILE A 644 -11.59 1.76 20.86
C ILE A 644 -10.92 2.58 21.97
N LEU A 645 -11.00 2.12 23.22
CA LEU A 645 -10.38 2.80 24.36
C LEU A 645 -8.86 2.86 24.24
N SER A 646 -8.23 1.77 23.82
CA SER A 646 -6.79 1.71 23.57
C SER A 646 -6.38 2.65 22.43
N GLY A 647 -7.15 2.71 21.34
CA GLY A 647 -6.93 3.63 20.24
C GLY A 647 -7.01 5.09 20.68
N TYR A 648 -8.04 5.44 21.44
CA TYR A 648 -8.18 6.79 22.00
C TYR A 648 -7.01 7.16 22.95
N LEU A 649 -6.57 6.21 23.78
CA LEU A 649 -5.43 6.40 24.68
C LEU A 649 -4.14 6.62 23.89
N PHE A 650 -3.87 5.79 22.87
CA PHE A 650 -2.67 5.91 22.04
C PHE A 650 -2.62 7.22 21.26
N ARG A 651 -3.75 7.66 20.72
CA ARG A 651 -3.85 8.97 20.07
C ARG A 651 -3.44 10.10 21.00
N LYS A 652 -3.89 10.05 22.26
CA LYS A 652 -3.64 11.13 23.23
C LYS A 652 -2.22 11.10 23.83
N THR A 653 -1.57 9.93 23.86
CA THR A 653 -0.28 9.73 24.55
C THR A 653 0.89 9.57 23.60
N ILE A 654 0.83 8.59 22.71
CA ILE A 654 1.98 8.13 21.89
C ILE A 654 1.97 8.77 20.50
N PHE A 655 0.80 8.86 19.87
CA PHE A 655 0.64 9.31 18.49
C PHE A 655 -0.03 10.70 18.41
N LYS A 656 0.49 11.65 19.21
CA LYS A 656 0.10 13.05 19.12
C LYS A 656 0.47 13.56 17.72
N ASP A 657 -0.31 14.49 17.17
CA ASP A 657 -0.12 15.13 15.86
C ASP A 657 -0.24 14.18 14.66
N ASN A 658 -1.46 13.93 14.26
CA ASN A 658 -1.76 13.15 13.06
C ASN A 658 -2.20 14.11 11.95
N ASP A 659 -1.21 14.75 11.30
CA ASP A 659 -1.44 15.85 10.34
C ASP A 659 -1.38 15.42 8.86
N ALA A 660 -1.36 14.14 8.54
CA ALA A 660 -1.38 13.70 7.15
C ALA A 660 -2.73 14.03 6.48
N ALA A 661 -2.68 14.75 5.37
CA ALA A 661 -3.84 14.95 4.52
C ALA A 661 -4.32 13.59 4.00
N PHE A 662 -5.59 13.31 4.19
CA PHE A 662 -6.21 12.09 3.70
C PHE A 662 -6.82 12.36 2.33
N MET A 663 -6.21 11.83 1.30
CA MET A 663 -6.73 11.88 -0.05
C MET A 663 -6.80 10.47 -0.61
N ILE A 664 -7.97 10.03 -1.05
CA ILE A 664 -8.19 8.73 -1.67
C ILE A 664 -8.76 8.92 -3.05
N GLU A 665 -8.16 8.24 -4.02
CA GLU A 665 -8.78 8.02 -5.32
C GLU A 665 -9.70 6.81 -5.24
N LEU A 666 -10.86 6.95 -5.86
CA LEU A 666 -11.74 5.82 -6.07
C LEU A 666 -11.45 5.22 -7.46
N PRO A 667 -10.69 4.10 -7.54
CA PRO A 667 -10.37 3.48 -8.82
C PRO A 667 -11.65 3.00 -9.50
N THR A 668 -11.67 2.94 -10.83
CA THR A 668 -12.80 2.37 -11.57
C THR A 668 -13.01 0.90 -11.20
N TYR A 669 -14.27 0.44 -11.15
CA TYR A 669 -14.56 -0.98 -10.93
C TYR A 669 -14.02 -1.82 -12.09
N ARG A 670 -13.29 -2.89 -11.73
CA ARG A 670 -12.73 -3.83 -12.69
C ARG A 670 -13.03 -5.26 -12.26
N LEU A 671 -13.32 -6.13 -13.22
CA LEU A 671 -13.40 -7.55 -12.94
C LEU A 671 -11.96 -8.08 -12.77
N PRO A 672 -11.64 -8.72 -11.64
CA PRO A 672 -10.31 -9.30 -11.43
C PRO A 672 -9.99 -10.38 -12.47
N ALA A 673 -8.75 -10.42 -12.95
CA ALA A 673 -8.32 -11.53 -13.79
C ALA A 673 -8.10 -12.78 -12.92
N ALA A 674 -8.73 -13.89 -13.25
CA ALA A 674 -8.63 -15.12 -12.47
C ALA A 674 -7.16 -15.54 -12.22
N LYS A 675 -6.31 -15.45 -13.24
CA LYS A 675 -4.88 -15.76 -13.12
C LYS A 675 -4.19 -14.92 -12.04
N ASN A 676 -4.47 -13.61 -11.98
CA ASN A 676 -3.86 -12.72 -10.99
C ASN A 676 -4.35 -13.07 -9.58
N VAL A 677 -5.65 -13.30 -9.41
CA VAL A 677 -6.22 -13.71 -8.12
C VAL A 677 -5.56 -14.99 -7.62
N PHE A 678 -5.45 -16.03 -8.46
CA PHE A 678 -4.80 -17.28 -8.07
C PHE A 678 -3.31 -17.09 -7.75
N THR A 679 -2.59 -16.26 -8.51
CA THR A 679 -1.19 -15.95 -8.24
C THR A 679 -1.04 -15.23 -6.89
N HIS A 680 -1.85 -14.20 -6.63
CA HIS A 680 -1.83 -13.47 -5.35
C HIS A 680 -2.20 -14.37 -4.15
N VAL A 681 -3.19 -15.26 -4.33
CA VAL A 681 -3.55 -16.25 -3.29
C VAL A 681 -2.37 -17.20 -3.03
N TRP A 682 -1.77 -17.75 -4.09
CA TRP A 682 -0.63 -18.67 -3.96
C TRP A 682 0.57 -18.01 -3.26
N GLU A 683 0.93 -16.80 -3.65
CA GLU A 683 2.02 -16.05 -3.01
C GLU A 683 1.75 -15.82 -1.52
N ARG A 684 0.54 -15.38 -1.15
CA ARG A 684 0.17 -15.14 0.26
C ARG A 684 0.13 -16.45 1.07
N VAL A 685 -0.40 -17.51 0.50
CA VAL A 685 -0.46 -18.85 1.13
C VAL A 685 0.93 -19.45 1.27
N SER A 686 1.76 -19.39 0.24
CA SER A 686 3.15 -19.88 0.27
C SER A 686 3.97 -19.16 1.34
N HIS A 687 3.85 -17.83 1.40
CA HIS A 687 4.49 -17.04 2.45
C HIS A 687 3.98 -17.36 3.86
N PHE A 688 2.69 -17.71 3.99
CA PHE A 688 2.15 -18.15 5.28
C PHE A 688 2.76 -19.49 5.69
N ILE A 689 2.79 -20.47 4.78
CA ILE A 689 3.37 -21.82 5.06
C ILE A 689 4.85 -21.70 5.42
N GLU A 690 5.62 -20.97 4.61
CA GLU A 690 7.06 -20.82 4.82
C GLU A 690 7.39 -20.22 6.19
N LYS A 691 6.68 -19.16 6.59
CA LYS A 691 7.03 -18.36 7.77
C LYS A 691 6.27 -18.78 9.03
N ALA A 692 4.96 -18.94 8.94
CA ALA A 692 4.17 -19.38 10.07
C ALA A 692 4.37 -20.88 10.33
N GLY A 693 4.43 -21.70 9.29
CA GLY A 693 4.66 -23.13 9.39
C GLY A 693 5.98 -23.47 10.07
N THR A 694 7.10 -22.83 9.67
CA THR A 694 8.42 -23.08 10.31
C THR A 694 8.45 -22.69 11.78
N ILE A 695 7.84 -21.55 12.15
CA ILE A 695 7.80 -21.11 13.55
C ILE A 695 6.92 -22.04 14.38
N ILE A 696 5.75 -22.42 13.87
CA ILE A 696 4.83 -23.30 14.58
C ILE A 696 5.43 -24.69 14.71
N PHE A 697 6.07 -25.22 13.64
CA PHE A 697 6.82 -26.47 13.69
C PHE A 697 7.88 -26.48 14.82
N ALA A 698 8.74 -25.45 14.83
CA ALA A 698 9.77 -25.36 15.87
C ALA A 698 9.17 -25.28 17.28
N MET A 699 8.08 -24.51 17.44
CA MET A 699 7.39 -24.35 18.72
C MET A 699 6.64 -25.62 19.14
N SER A 700 6.10 -26.41 18.19
CA SER A 700 5.46 -27.70 18.50
C SER A 700 6.45 -28.72 19.04
N VAL A 701 7.65 -28.78 18.45
CA VAL A 701 8.72 -29.65 18.98
C VAL A 701 9.15 -29.19 20.38
N VAL A 702 9.31 -27.90 20.61
CA VAL A 702 9.63 -27.38 21.95
C VAL A 702 8.51 -27.69 22.95
N LEU A 703 7.26 -27.51 22.55
CA LEU A 703 6.11 -27.79 23.42
C LEU A 703 6.03 -29.25 23.76
N TRP A 704 6.15 -30.14 22.76
CA TRP A 704 6.21 -31.59 22.97
C TRP A 704 7.29 -31.95 23.97
N PHE A 705 8.51 -31.41 23.82
CA PHE A 705 9.60 -31.65 24.76
C PHE A 705 9.25 -31.19 26.17
N LEU A 706 8.69 -30.00 26.35
CA LEU A 706 8.31 -29.48 27.67
C LEU A 706 7.15 -30.25 28.30
N GLN A 707 6.29 -30.92 27.52
CA GLN A 707 5.19 -31.74 28.00
C GLN A 707 5.62 -33.17 28.35
N SER A 708 6.57 -33.71 27.58
CA SER A 708 6.95 -35.11 27.68
C SER A 708 8.07 -35.39 28.68
N PHE A 709 8.85 -34.36 29.09
CA PHE A 709 10.00 -34.56 29.98
C PHE A 709 9.87 -33.81 31.31
N ASP A 710 10.46 -34.40 32.37
CA ASP A 710 10.68 -33.71 33.65
C ASP A 710 12.02 -32.93 33.64
N LEU A 711 12.34 -32.24 34.77
CA LEU A 711 13.61 -31.52 34.93
C LEU A 711 14.84 -32.44 34.96
N SER A 712 14.65 -33.75 35.15
CA SER A 712 15.70 -34.75 35.14
C SER A 712 15.83 -35.48 33.80
N PHE A 713 15.16 -34.95 32.75
CA PHE A 713 15.10 -35.51 31.39
C PHE A 713 14.55 -36.95 31.31
N ASN A 714 13.72 -37.37 32.28
CA ASN A 714 12.96 -38.58 32.17
C ASN A 714 11.63 -38.34 31.51
N MET A 715 11.18 -39.29 30.69
CA MET A 715 9.86 -39.23 30.08
C MET A 715 8.79 -39.46 31.13
N VAL A 716 7.83 -38.56 31.23
CA VAL A 716 6.78 -38.57 32.24
C VAL A 716 5.44 -38.96 31.65
N GLN A 717 4.67 -39.76 32.41
CA GLN A 717 3.32 -40.19 32.02
C GLN A 717 2.24 -39.21 32.49
N SER A 718 2.54 -38.32 33.46
CA SER A 718 1.60 -37.33 33.94
C SER A 718 2.06 -35.90 33.58
N ALA A 719 1.18 -35.11 32.96
CA ALA A 719 1.46 -33.74 32.57
C ALA A 719 1.81 -32.82 33.76
N GLU A 720 1.39 -33.13 34.97
CA GLU A 720 1.65 -32.33 36.17
C GLU A 720 3.14 -32.33 36.55
N THR A 721 3.81 -33.47 36.39
CA THR A 721 5.23 -33.65 36.72
C THR A 721 6.16 -33.13 35.60
N SER A 722 5.64 -32.85 34.42
CA SER A 722 6.40 -32.34 33.29
C SER A 722 7.00 -30.94 33.56
N ILE A 723 8.00 -30.55 32.76
CA ILE A 723 8.59 -29.21 32.81
C ILE A 723 7.50 -28.14 32.63
N LEU A 724 6.56 -28.36 31.68
CA LEU A 724 5.47 -27.44 31.41
C LEU A 724 4.47 -27.34 32.56
N GLY A 725 4.15 -28.49 33.23
CA GLY A 725 3.31 -28.53 34.43
C GLY A 725 3.92 -27.74 35.59
N ARG A 726 5.23 -27.87 35.81
CA ARG A 726 5.95 -27.08 36.83
C ARG A 726 6.00 -25.60 36.52
N LEU A 727 6.23 -25.23 35.25
CA LEU A 727 6.14 -23.84 34.81
C LEU A 727 4.73 -23.24 35.01
N GLY A 728 3.70 -24.04 34.69
CA GLY A 728 2.31 -23.70 34.96
C GLY A 728 2.03 -23.46 36.43
N SER A 729 2.53 -24.37 37.32
CA SER A 729 2.39 -24.23 38.77
C SER A 729 3.10 -22.98 39.33
N PHE A 730 4.25 -22.62 38.74
CA PHE A 730 4.98 -21.41 39.11
C PHE A 730 4.21 -20.13 38.69
N ILE A 731 3.52 -20.13 37.54
CA ILE A 731 2.78 -18.96 37.01
C ILE A 731 1.35 -18.90 37.59
N ALA A 732 0.77 -20.04 37.99
CA ALA A 732 -0.61 -20.13 38.50
C ALA A 732 -0.99 -19.12 39.57
N PRO A 733 -0.14 -18.80 40.57
CA PRO A 733 -0.46 -17.79 41.59
C PRO A 733 -0.80 -16.40 41.03
N VAL A 734 -0.25 -16.02 39.89
CA VAL A 734 -0.54 -14.76 39.23
C VAL A 734 -2.01 -14.61 38.83
N PHE A 735 -2.68 -15.75 38.54
CA PHE A 735 -4.08 -15.82 38.15
C PHE A 735 -5.04 -16.09 39.33
N SER A 736 -4.52 -16.32 40.53
CA SER A 736 -5.35 -16.53 41.73
C SER A 736 -6.35 -15.41 42.03
N PRO A 737 -6.02 -14.10 41.83
CA PRO A 737 -6.97 -13.02 42.03
C PRO A 737 -8.20 -13.06 41.12
N MET A 738 -8.12 -13.80 40.00
CA MET A 738 -9.18 -13.94 39.00
C MET A 738 -9.94 -15.28 39.13
N GLY A 739 -9.63 -16.09 40.14
CA GLY A 739 -10.33 -17.33 40.49
C GLY A 739 -9.99 -18.53 39.61
N TYR A 740 -8.90 -18.51 38.81
CA TYR A 740 -8.37 -19.63 38.04
C TYR A 740 -6.86 -19.82 38.24
N GLY A 741 -6.40 -19.70 39.48
CA GLY A 741 -4.99 -19.85 39.85
C GLY A 741 -4.54 -21.32 39.95
N CYS A 742 -4.87 -22.16 38.95
CA CYS A 742 -4.46 -23.55 38.87
C CYS A 742 -3.46 -23.79 37.74
N TRP A 743 -2.63 -24.81 37.85
CA TRP A 743 -1.59 -25.08 36.84
C TRP A 743 -2.19 -25.44 35.48
N GLN A 744 -3.34 -26.10 35.42
CA GLN A 744 -4.02 -26.48 34.19
C GLN A 744 -4.42 -25.23 33.38
N ALA A 745 -5.01 -24.22 34.01
CA ALA A 745 -5.39 -22.98 33.37
C ALA A 745 -4.13 -22.22 32.91
N ALA A 746 -3.09 -22.15 33.74
CA ALA A 746 -1.84 -21.47 33.39
C ALA A 746 -1.15 -22.13 32.17
N VAL A 747 -1.07 -23.47 32.16
CA VAL A 747 -0.51 -24.21 31.01
C VAL A 747 -1.36 -24.02 29.76
N ALA A 748 -2.69 -24.06 29.86
CA ALA A 748 -3.57 -23.84 28.74
C ALA A 748 -3.37 -22.42 28.12
N LEU A 749 -3.13 -21.40 28.94
CA LEU A 749 -2.80 -20.07 28.47
C LEU A 749 -1.42 -20.00 27.79
N LEU A 750 -0.42 -20.73 28.32
CA LEU A 750 0.91 -20.80 27.70
C LEU A 750 0.87 -21.51 26.34
N THR A 751 0.18 -22.64 26.25
CA THR A 751 0.01 -23.35 24.95
C THR A 751 -0.78 -22.54 23.97
N GLY A 752 -1.76 -21.77 24.44
CA GLY A 752 -2.54 -20.83 23.65
C GLY A 752 -1.77 -19.63 23.09
N ILE A 753 -0.53 -19.36 23.53
CA ILE A 753 0.36 -18.40 22.86
C ILE A 753 0.89 -18.99 21.55
N ILE A 754 1.10 -20.31 21.50
CA ILE A 754 1.57 -20.97 20.27
C ILE A 754 0.43 -21.00 19.26
N ALA A 755 -0.71 -21.60 19.67
CA ALA A 755 -1.92 -21.67 18.86
C ALA A 755 -3.15 -21.58 19.78
N LYS A 756 -4.13 -20.73 19.44
CA LYS A 756 -5.27 -20.44 20.33
C LYS A 756 -6.17 -21.65 20.58
N GLU A 757 -6.30 -22.50 19.59
CA GLU A 757 -7.05 -23.76 19.69
C GLU A 757 -6.39 -24.75 20.64
N ALA A 758 -5.08 -24.69 20.83
CA ALA A 758 -4.37 -25.56 21.78
C ALA A 758 -4.84 -25.37 23.24
N VAL A 759 -5.48 -24.26 23.59
CA VAL A 759 -6.16 -24.07 24.87
C VAL A 759 -7.20 -25.15 25.13
N VAL A 760 -8.01 -25.46 24.09
CA VAL A 760 -9.08 -26.49 24.20
C VAL A 760 -8.49 -27.88 24.37
N SER A 761 -7.51 -28.23 23.55
CA SER A 761 -6.84 -29.53 23.60
C SER A 761 -6.12 -29.75 24.94
N SER A 762 -5.43 -28.71 25.44
CA SER A 762 -4.76 -28.77 26.73
C SER A 762 -5.75 -28.92 27.89
N LEU A 763 -6.87 -28.17 27.89
CA LEU A 763 -7.90 -28.31 28.92
C LEU A 763 -8.55 -29.71 28.86
N ALA A 764 -8.84 -30.22 27.66
CA ALA A 764 -9.39 -31.57 27.51
C ALA A 764 -8.45 -32.65 28.06
N MET A 765 -7.15 -32.56 27.73
CA MET A 765 -6.12 -33.50 28.21
C MET A 765 -5.95 -33.45 29.74
N PHE A 766 -5.85 -32.24 30.33
CA PHE A 766 -5.56 -32.08 31.75
C PHE A 766 -6.79 -32.27 32.64
N CYS A 767 -7.99 -32.12 32.12
CA CYS A 767 -9.25 -32.35 32.83
C CYS A 767 -9.86 -33.73 32.54
N GLY A 768 -9.22 -34.53 31.64
CA GLY A 768 -9.61 -35.93 31.38
C GLY A 768 -10.96 -36.07 30.65
N PHE A 769 -11.35 -35.14 29.78
CA PHE A 769 -12.57 -35.26 28.98
C PHE A 769 -12.26 -35.38 27.49
N SER A 770 -13.11 -36.15 26.77
CA SER A 770 -13.05 -36.21 25.32
C SER A 770 -13.80 -35.00 24.71
N LEU A 771 -13.27 -34.44 23.63
CA LEU A 771 -13.92 -33.35 22.89
C LEU A 771 -15.27 -33.76 22.27
N SER A 772 -15.49 -35.04 22.07
CA SER A 772 -16.75 -35.63 21.63
C SER A 772 -17.73 -35.93 22.77
N ALA A 773 -17.32 -35.73 24.04
CA ALA A 773 -18.18 -35.97 25.20
C ALA A 773 -19.34 -34.99 25.26
N GLY A 774 -20.49 -35.43 25.71
CA GLY A 774 -21.68 -34.59 25.89
C GLY A 774 -21.43 -33.44 26.88
N GLY A 775 -22.10 -32.31 26.71
CA GLY A 775 -21.88 -31.07 27.49
C GLY A 775 -21.88 -31.24 29.02
N GLY A 776 -22.61 -32.19 29.56
CA GLY A 776 -22.63 -32.49 30.99
C GLY A 776 -21.31 -33.10 31.52
N ALA A 777 -20.66 -33.95 30.74
CA ALA A 777 -19.36 -34.56 31.14
C ALA A 777 -18.25 -33.48 31.11
N VAL A 778 -18.27 -32.62 30.10
CA VAL A 778 -17.32 -31.49 29.99
C VAL A 778 -17.53 -30.51 31.15
N GLN A 779 -18.80 -30.19 31.49
CA GLN A 779 -19.11 -29.35 32.64
C GLN A 779 -18.61 -29.91 33.95
N SER A 780 -18.82 -31.22 34.19
CA SER A 780 -18.36 -31.87 35.41
C SER A 780 -16.85 -31.84 35.53
N ALA A 781 -16.12 -32.09 34.47
CA ALA A 781 -14.66 -32.04 34.44
C ALA A 781 -14.11 -30.61 34.69
N LEU A 782 -14.71 -29.60 34.11
CA LEU A 782 -14.26 -28.21 34.25
C LEU A 782 -14.73 -27.53 35.54
N SER A 783 -15.82 -28.01 36.18
CA SER A 783 -16.35 -27.44 37.42
C SER A 783 -15.43 -27.60 38.64
N GLY A 784 -14.49 -28.56 38.58
CA GLY A 784 -13.43 -28.70 39.58
C GLY A 784 -12.34 -27.61 39.51
N ILE A 785 -12.26 -26.89 38.39
CA ILE A 785 -11.22 -25.91 38.12
C ILE A 785 -11.80 -24.48 38.00
N PHE A 786 -12.96 -24.37 37.37
CA PHE A 786 -13.60 -23.08 37.10
C PHE A 786 -14.97 -22.97 37.76
N THR A 787 -15.27 -21.78 38.25
CA THR A 787 -16.63 -21.34 38.56
C THR A 787 -17.18 -20.55 37.34
N PRO A 788 -18.49 -20.38 37.18
CA PRO A 788 -19.04 -19.54 36.08
C PRO A 788 -18.39 -18.16 36.00
N ARG A 789 -18.11 -17.54 37.13
CA ARG A 789 -17.45 -16.24 37.28
C ARG A 789 -15.99 -16.28 36.76
N SER A 790 -15.20 -17.25 37.20
CA SER A 790 -13.81 -17.40 36.77
C SER A 790 -13.69 -17.87 35.31
N ALA A 791 -14.65 -18.68 34.84
CA ALA A 791 -14.73 -19.08 33.44
C ALA A 791 -14.94 -17.87 32.49
N TYR A 792 -15.82 -16.95 32.87
CA TYR A 792 -16.01 -15.72 32.09
C TYR A 792 -14.76 -14.81 32.11
N ALA A 793 -14.13 -14.66 33.27
CA ALA A 793 -12.89 -13.90 33.39
C ALA A 793 -11.75 -14.53 32.58
N PHE A 794 -11.64 -15.86 32.56
CA PHE A 794 -10.70 -16.59 31.70
C PHE A 794 -10.96 -16.36 30.21
N LEU A 795 -12.23 -16.37 29.79
CA LEU A 795 -12.60 -16.06 28.40
C LEU A 795 -12.19 -14.63 28.00
N VAL A 796 -12.36 -13.63 28.89
CA VAL A 796 -11.92 -12.26 28.65
C VAL A 796 -10.39 -12.17 28.55
N PHE A 797 -9.66 -12.93 29.38
CA PHE A 797 -8.21 -13.02 29.25
C PHE A 797 -7.80 -13.64 27.92
N VAL A 798 -8.40 -14.77 27.52
CA VAL A 798 -8.15 -15.43 26.23
C VAL A 798 -8.46 -14.52 25.04
N LEU A 799 -9.48 -13.66 25.16
CA LEU A 799 -9.81 -12.67 24.14
C LEU A 799 -8.69 -11.65 23.96
N LEU A 800 -8.16 -11.08 25.06
CA LEU A 800 -7.36 -9.85 25.00
C LEU A 800 -5.84 -10.09 25.04
N TYR A 801 -5.37 -11.24 25.54
CA TYR A 801 -3.93 -11.48 25.64
C TYR A 801 -3.25 -11.70 24.28
N THR A 802 -1.94 -11.73 24.29
CA THR A 802 -1.08 -11.83 23.10
C THR A 802 -1.62 -12.85 22.08
N PRO A 803 -1.67 -12.51 20.79
CA PRO A 803 -2.11 -13.42 19.74
C PRO A 803 -1.13 -14.59 19.56
N CYS A 804 -1.46 -15.54 18.68
CA CYS A 804 -0.59 -16.69 18.40
C CYS A 804 0.80 -16.27 17.88
N MET A 805 1.80 -17.13 18.02
CA MET A 805 3.19 -16.85 17.62
C MET A 805 3.33 -16.44 16.15
N ALA A 806 2.53 -17.02 15.26
CA ALA A 806 2.47 -16.64 13.86
C ALA A 806 2.07 -15.15 13.69
N ALA A 807 1.10 -14.70 14.48
CA ALA A 807 0.67 -13.29 14.46
C ALA A 807 1.75 -12.37 15.07
N VAL A 808 2.39 -12.77 16.18
CA VAL A 808 3.50 -12.00 16.78
C VAL A 808 4.66 -11.87 15.81
N ALA A 809 5.03 -12.93 15.10
CA ALA A 809 6.08 -12.91 14.09
C ALA A 809 5.74 -11.96 12.92
N THR A 810 4.48 -11.98 12.47
CA THR A 810 4.00 -11.06 11.44
C THR A 810 3.98 -9.61 11.94
N ILE A 811 3.47 -9.36 13.13
CA ILE A 811 3.48 -8.03 13.79
C ILE A 811 4.92 -7.49 13.89
N ARG A 812 5.89 -8.35 14.28
CA ARG A 812 7.30 -7.96 14.33
C ARG A 812 7.84 -7.51 12.98
N ARG A 813 7.49 -8.23 11.93
CA ARG A 813 7.90 -7.90 10.56
C ARG A 813 7.29 -6.58 10.11
N GLU A 814 5.99 -6.38 10.31
CA GLU A 814 5.28 -5.19 9.86
C GLU A 814 5.63 -3.92 10.67
N LEU A 815 5.99 -4.07 11.95
CA LEU A 815 6.47 -2.97 12.78
C LEU A 815 7.96 -2.63 12.54
N GLY A 816 8.75 -3.54 11.96
CA GLY A 816 10.17 -3.35 11.68
C GLY A 816 11.07 -3.12 12.92
N SER A 817 10.51 -3.20 14.15
CA SER A 817 11.19 -2.83 15.39
C SER A 817 10.94 -3.84 16.51
N ARG A 818 12.03 -4.36 17.12
CA ARG A 818 11.95 -5.23 18.29
C ARG A 818 11.32 -4.53 19.51
N LYS A 819 11.59 -3.23 19.69
CA LYS A 819 11.05 -2.43 20.80
C LYS A 819 9.54 -2.29 20.71
N TRP A 820 9.02 -1.97 19.54
CA TRP A 820 7.58 -1.87 19.30
C TRP A 820 6.86 -3.21 19.43
N THR A 821 7.50 -4.32 19.01
CA THR A 821 6.93 -5.66 19.19
C THR A 821 6.86 -6.05 20.66
N ALA A 822 7.93 -5.82 21.42
CA ALA A 822 7.95 -6.06 22.86
C ALA A 822 6.87 -5.22 23.57
N PHE A 823 6.76 -3.93 23.21
CA PHE A 823 5.69 -3.07 23.73
C PHE A 823 4.31 -3.64 23.40
N ALA A 824 4.07 -4.10 22.16
CA ALA A 824 2.80 -4.69 21.75
C ALA A 824 2.42 -5.90 22.62
N VAL A 825 3.35 -6.83 22.85
CA VAL A 825 3.13 -8.03 23.67
C VAL A 825 2.87 -7.66 25.13
N CYS A 826 3.71 -6.80 25.72
CA CYS A 826 3.61 -6.44 27.13
C CYS A 826 2.29 -5.71 27.45
N TYR A 827 1.90 -4.72 26.63
CA TYR A 827 0.69 -3.97 26.89
C TYR A 827 -0.57 -4.83 26.71
N GLN A 828 -0.58 -5.76 25.75
CA GLN A 828 -1.71 -6.68 25.55
C GLN A 828 -1.89 -7.61 26.76
N ILE A 829 -0.81 -8.19 27.29
CA ILE A 829 -0.86 -9.01 28.49
C ILE A 829 -1.36 -8.17 29.68
N LEU A 830 -0.88 -6.96 29.84
CA LEU A 830 -1.30 -6.05 30.91
C LEU A 830 -2.80 -5.72 30.80
N ILE A 831 -3.29 -5.35 29.63
CA ILE A 831 -4.71 -5.06 29.40
C ILE A 831 -5.56 -6.30 29.65
N ALA A 832 -5.13 -7.48 29.16
CA ALA A 832 -5.84 -8.72 29.39
C ALA A 832 -5.97 -9.05 30.87
N TYR A 833 -4.89 -8.85 31.64
CA TYR A 833 -4.87 -9.06 33.07
C TYR A 833 -5.81 -8.11 33.80
N VAL A 834 -5.70 -6.81 33.53
CA VAL A 834 -6.54 -5.78 34.17
C VAL A 834 -8.02 -6.00 33.85
N MET A 835 -8.35 -6.22 32.58
CA MET A 835 -9.74 -6.41 32.17
C MET A 835 -10.33 -7.73 32.72
N SER A 836 -9.57 -8.81 32.74
CA SER A 836 -9.99 -10.07 33.36
C SER A 836 -10.27 -9.91 34.85
N PHE A 837 -9.41 -9.16 35.56
CA PHE A 837 -9.61 -8.86 36.97
C PHE A 837 -10.85 -7.99 37.22
N ILE A 838 -11.04 -6.92 36.42
CA ILE A 838 -12.23 -6.05 36.49
C ILE A 838 -13.50 -6.88 36.28
N VAL A 839 -13.51 -7.70 35.21
CA VAL A 839 -14.67 -8.52 34.87
C VAL A 839 -14.94 -9.55 35.99
N TYR A 840 -13.91 -10.19 36.52
CA TYR A 840 -14.06 -11.09 37.66
C TYR A 840 -14.69 -10.42 38.88
N THR A 841 -14.26 -9.20 39.18
CA THR A 841 -14.79 -8.40 40.31
C THR A 841 -16.24 -7.98 40.05
N VAL A 842 -16.54 -7.48 38.86
CA VAL A 842 -17.90 -7.02 38.49
C VAL A 842 -18.88 -8.21 38.48
N CYS A 843 -18.49 -9.35 37.86
CA CYS A 843 -19.33 -10.54 37.90
C CYS A 843 -19.60 -11.03 39.30
N GLY A 844 -18.71 -10.79 40.26
CA GLY A 844 -18.94 -11.10 41.67
C GLY A 844 -20.04 -10.30 42.34
N LEU A 845 -20.40 -9.13 41.78
CA LEU A 845 -21.52 -8.31 42.29
C LEU A 845 -22.87 -8.79 41.74
N PHE A 846 -22.90 -9.47 40.60
CA PHE A 846 -24.14 -9.88 39.90
C PHE A 846 -24.37 -11.38 39.88
N MET A 847 -23.33 -12.21 40.06
CA MET A 847 -23.39 -13.67 40.05
C MET A 847 -23.01 -14.21 41.48
N VAL A 848 -23.84 -13.96 42.44
CA VAL A 848 -23.73 -14.60 43.77
C VAL A 848 -24.44 -15.92 43.78
#